data_fbda3342c3b98ae306c9cde308e498e8
#
_entry.id   fbda3342c3b98ae306c9cde308e498e8
#
_cell.length_a   1.000
_cell.length_b   1.000
_cell.length_c   1.000
_cell.angle_alpha   90.00
_cell.angle_beta   90.00
_cell.angle_gamma   90.00
#
_symmetry.space_group_name_H-M   'P 1'
#
loop_
_entity.id
_entity.type
_entity.pdbx_description
1 polymer ?
#
loop_
_entity_poly.entity_id
_entity_poly.type
_entity_poly.pdbx_seq_one_letter_code
_entity_poly.pdbx_strand_id
1 'polypeptide(L)'
;MTQSTASEPKEQTSGTQGTHKPDDHGVAAIKRKSKTESKHDDTEDKSHNIPISIAAMLVTLGVVYGDIGTSPMYVTKALLAGQGGIMQVTEEFILGALSLVIWTVTLLTTVKYVLVSLKAGNHGEGGIFALYSIVRKYGKWLIIPAMLGGSALLADGILTPAVTITTAVEGLRTIPAMRTLIGEGQTNVVMITLAIVSILFAVQRAGTSKIGRAFGPVMTFWFLFLGANGLVYVLGNPAILLAFNPLRGIAFLLSPNNHAGVMILGSCFLATTGAEALYSDMGHVGRGNIYATWPFVKICLLLSYLGQGAWLLANAVNPELAAIQDLNPFFEMLNQGMRPFAVGLSTCAAIIASQALITGAFSLVSEASRLDLMPHMQIFCPAETKGQLYIPMVNNVMWVGCVFVVLLFQSSAHMEAAYGLAITITMICTSILLFFFLHNVRKRKTIAWIFVIFFVALEGFFFGASLTKFFHGGYFTILMASLIMGIMVSWYNGTSVERRLATLLPIRSYLGQLDRLRNDETYELVSDNLVYLTNETNTSYLDRDILYSILDKHPKRARAYWFLNVEVMDEPHTFSYSVETFGTDFVFRVHLYLGYKVNQRVNAYLRQVVSDLSASGELPPQTHEYSVYKKPGPIGSFRFCMLRKMLAPESDVDSRERSAIALKYTIRRFAGSPARWFGLESSSVFYEYIPLFTKFKEVDRMTRIDPNTRP
;
A
#
# COMPACT_ATOMS: atom_id res chain seq x y z
N MET A 1 63.62 -15.20 -33.68
CA MET A 1 64.07 -16.51 -33.18
C MET A 1 62.83 -17.34 -32.93
N THR A 2 62.73 -18.28 -33.81
CA THR A 2 62.34 -19.70 -33.78
C THR A 2 60.90 -19.99 -33.36
N GLN A 3 60.08 -20.28 -34.34
CA GLN A 3 59.68 -21.55 -34.97
C GLN A 3 58.69 -22.35 -34.12
N SER A 4 57.47 -22.54 -34.67
CA SER A 4 57.00 -23.66 -35.50
C SER A 4 56.51 -24.84 -34.62
N THR A 5 55.36 -25.43 -34.76
CA THR A 5 54.89 -26.19 -35.94
C THR A 5 53.42 -26.59 -35.77
N ALA A 6 52.75 -26.68 -36.91
CA ALA A 6 51.44 -27.21 -37.20
C ALA A 6 51.36 -28.74 -37.16
N SER A 7 50.16 -29.32 -37.04
CA SER A 7 49.75 -30.52 -37.80
C SER A 7 48.23 -30.76 -37.71
N GLU A 8 47.55 -30.59 -38.80
CA GLU A 8 46.37 -31.33 -39.29
C GLU A 8 46.79 -32.61 -39.96
N PRO A 9 45.92 -33.41 -40.59
CA PRO A 9 44.59 -33.97 -40.23
C PRO A 9 44.54 -35.52 -40.40
N LYS A 10 43.37 -36.16 -40.25
CA LYS A 10 43.01 -37.35 -41.08
C LYS A 10 41.49 -37.62 -41.08
N GLU A 11 40.94 -37.57 -42.29
CA GLU A 11 39.72 -38.21 -42.77
C GLU A 11 39.76 -39.72 -42.68
N GLN A 12 38.57 -40.34 -42.56
CA GLN A 12 38.19 -41.54 -43.35
C GLN A 12 36.65 -41.78 -43.32
N THR A 13 36.07 -41.51 -44.39
CA THR A 13 35.05 -42.08 -45.32
C THR A 13 34.59 -43.53 -45.12
N SER A 14 33.27 -43.74 -45.22
CA SER A 14 32.50 -44.71 -46.07
C SER A 14 31.05 -44.75 -45.55
N GLY A 15 29.95 -44.50 -46.23
CA GLY A 15 29.58 -44.90 -47.57
C GLY A 15 28.52 -46.00 -47.48
N THR A 16 27.21 -45.70 -47.69
CA THR A 16 26.39 -46.46 -48.65
C THR A 16 24.98 -45.89 -48.78
N GLN A 17 24.53 -45.89 -50.00
CA GLN A 17 23.30 -45.41 -50.61
C GLN A 17 22.08 -46.27 -50.23
N GLY A 18 20.88 -45.71 -50.29
CA GLY A 18 19.59 -46.42 -50.24
C GLY A 18 18.40 -45.47 -50.55
N THR A 19 17.93 -45.60 -51.73
CA THR A 19 16.91 -44.88 -52.53
C THR A 19 15.47 -44.90 -52.01
N HIS A 20 14.72 -43.78 -52.33
CA HIS A 20 13.31 -43.68 -52.77
C HIS A 20 12.13 -44.19 -51.90
N LYS A 21 11.15 -43.48 -51.58
CA LYS A 21 10.06 -42.72 -52.28
C LYS A 21 9.09 -42.12 -51.28
N PRO A 22 8.23 -41.11 -51.64
CA PRO A 22 7.39 -40.40 -50.70
C PRO A 22 6.03 -41.08 -50.59
N ASP A 23 5.45 -41.10 -49.39
CA ASP A 23 4.02 -41.30 -49.18
C ASP A 23 3.45 -40.38 -48.11
N ASP A 24 2.38 -39.88 -48.52
CA ASP A 24 1.36 -38.98 -47.95
C ASP A 24 0.74 -39.58 -46.66
N HIS A 25 0.09 -38.70 -45.92
CA HIS A 25 -0.88 -38.91 -44.85
C HIS A 25 -0.41 -38.81 -43.37
N GLY A 26 -1.07 -37.88 -42.70
CA GLY A 26 -1.34 -38.02 -41.28
C GLY A 26 -1.03 -36.81 -40.43
N VAL A 27 -1.94 -35.84 -40.43
CA VAL A 27 -2.08 -34.86 -39.36
C VAL A 27 -2.25 -35.58 -38.03
N ALA A 28 -1.16 -35.81 -37.31
CA ALA A 28 -1.19 -36.31 -35.94
C ALA A 28 -1.02 -35.15 -34.99
N ALA A 29 -2.12 -34.76 -34.36
CA ALA A 29 -2.17 -33.82 -33.24
C ALA A 29 -1.22 -34.30 -32.13
N ILE A 30 -0.08 -33.66 -32.00
CA ILE A 30 0.78 -33.80 -30.84
C ILE A 30 0.12 -33.03 -29.69
N LYS A 31 -0.74 -33.75 -28.93
CA LYS A 31 -1.09 -33.38 -27.57
C LYS A 31 0.18 -33.52 -26.71
N ARG A 32 0.99 -32.46 -26.65
CA ARG A 32 1.91 -32.31 -25.55
C ARG A 32 1.09 -31.97 -24.30
N LYS A 33 0.82 -32.99 -23.49
CA LYS A 33 0.48 -32.84 -22.09
C LYS A 33 1.64 -32.09 -21.42
N SER A 34 1.49 -30.79 -21.23
CA SER A 34 2.28 -30.08 -20.24
C SER A 34 1.72 -30.44 -18.86
N LYS A 35 2.13 -31.58 -18.32
CA LYS A 35 2.14 -31.84 -16.89
C LYS A 35 3.34 -31.07 -16.31
N THR A 36 3.17 -29.78 -16.12
CA THR A 36 3.92 -29.05 -15.12
C THR A 36 2.94 -28.79 -13.98
N GLU A 37 2.62 -29.83 -13.22
CA GLU A 37 2.26 -29.67 -11.83
C GLU A 37 3.47 -28.99 -11.19
N SER A 38 3.40 -27.68 -11.00
CA SER A 38 4.30 -26.98 -10.11
C SER A 38 4.07 -27.58 -8.72
N LYS A 39 4.95 -28.49 -8.31
CA LYS A 39 5.26 -28.65 -6.91
C LYS A 39 5.61 -27.26 -6.40
N HIS A 40 4.70 -26.62 -5.67
CA HIS A 40 5.05 -25.64 -4.69
C HIS A 40 5.80 -26.39 -3.58
N ASP A 41 7.02 -26.77 -3.88
CA ASP A 41 8.00 -27.10 -2.88
C ASP A 41 8.34 -25.82 -2.13
N ASP A 42 8.50 -25.96 -0.82
CA ASP A 42 9.00 -24.96 0.14
C ASP A 42 10.44 -24.51 -0.18
N THR A 43 10.76 -24.19 -1.43
CA THR A 43 11.89 -23.36 -1.76
C THR A 43 11.47 -21.94 -1.37
N GLU A 44 11.71 -21.60 -0.11
CA GLU A 44 11.77 -20.24 0.37
C GLU A 44 12.57 -19.44 -0.63
N ASP A 45 11.93 -18.45 -1.23
CA ASP A 45 12.54 -17.55 -2.19
C ASP A 45 13.67 -16.80 -1.47
N LYS A 46 14.89 -17.32 -1.58
CA LYS A 46 16.08 -16.83 -0.86
C LYS A 46 16.47 -15.42 -1.29
N SER A 47 15.84 -14.89 -2.34
CA SER A 47 16.23 -13.60 -2.92
C SER A 47 15.72 -12.38 -2.12
N HIS A 48 14.77 -12.54 -1.16
CA HIS A 48 14.17 -11.43 -0.41
C HIS A 48 14.29 -11.55 1.11
N ASN A 49 15.05 -12.50 1.63
CA ASN A 49 15.27 -12.62 3.08
C ASN A 49 16.32 -11.61 3.55
N ILE A 50 15.85 -10.50 4.16
CA ILE A 50 16.73 -9.59 4.90
C ILE A 50 17.36 -10.41 6.05
N PRO A 51 18.69 -10.50 6.12
CA PRO A 51 19.34 -11.32 7.13
C PRO A 51 19.06 -10.78 8.53
N ILE A 52 18.96 -11.69 9.49
CA ILE A 52 18.82 -11.32 10.89
C ILE A 52 20.15 -10.68 11.34
N SER A 53 20.09 -9.42 11.74
CA SER A 53 21.24 -8.66 12.23
C SER A 53 20.81 -7.64 13.28
N ILE A 54 21.73 -7.25 14.15
CA ILE A 54 21.46 -6.22 15.17
C ILE A 54 21.01 -4.91 14.53
N ALA A 55 21.62 -4.53 13.42
CA ALA A 55 21.24 -3.32 12.68
C ALA A 55 19.81 -3.43 12.12
N ALA A 56 19.42 -4.57 11.54
CA ALA A 56 18.07 -4.81 11.05
C ALA A 56 17.05 -4.90 12.19
N MET A 57 17.42 -5.50 13.34
CA MET A 57 16.58 -5.49 14.54
C MET A 57 16.33 -4.09 15.07
N LEU A 58 17.35 -3.21 15.10
CA LEU A 58 17.17 -1.80 15.49
C LEU A 58 16.25 -1.06 14.53
N VAL A 59 16.40 -1.27 13.23
CA VAL A 59 15.48 -0.69 12.23
C VAL A 59 14.06 -1.21 12.46
N THR A 60 13.89 -2.50 12.75
CA THR A 60 12.59 -3.11 13.05
C THR A 60 11.94 -2.45 14.26
N LEU A 61 12.69 -2.21 15.35
CA LEU A 61 12.18 -1.52 16.53
C LEU A 61 11.68 -0.11 16.22
N GLY A 62 12.36 0.60 15.34
CA GLY A 62 11.99 1.96 14.96
C GLY A 62 10.81 2.04 13.98
N VAL A 63 10.73 1.15 13.01
CA VAL A 63 9.76 1.24 11.91
C VAL A 63 8.47 0.50 12.24
N VAL A 64 8.58 -0.74 12.78
CA VAL A 64 7.44 -1.65 12.91
C VAL A 64 6.66 -1.45 14.20
N TYR A 65 7.36 -1.16 15.31
CA TYR A 65 6.74 -1.13 16.63
C TYR A 65 6.44 0.27 17.17
N GLY A 66 6.49 1.29 16.32
CA GLY A 66 6.19 2.66 16.71
C GLY A 66 4.80 2.78 17.32
N ASP A 67 3.79 2.37 16.60
CA ASP A 67 2.39 2.51 16.98
C ASP A 67 2.03 1.64 18.20
N ILE A 68 2.38 0.36 18.19
CA ILE A 68 2.11 -0.52 19.32
C ILE A 68 2.89 -0.07 20.60
N GLY A 69 4.04 0.58 20.41
CA GLY A 69 4.85 1.13 21.50
C GLY A 69 4.25 2.36 22.18
N THR A 70 3.35 3.08 21.51
CA THR A 70 2.69 4.27 22.07
C THR A 70 1.40 3.93 22.81
N SER A 71 0.84 2.73 22.62
CA SER A 71 -0.40 2.27 23.27
C SER A 71 -0.42 2.40 24.80
N PRO A 72 0.69 2.15 25.54
CA PRO A 72 0.69 2.32 27.01
C PRO A 72 0.37 3.73 27.51
N MET A 73 0.52 4.75 26.66
CA MET A 73 0.23 6.15 27.03
C MET A 73 -1.28 6.43 27.16
N TYR A 74 -2.15 5.66 26.51
CA TYR A 74 -3.58 5.95 26.44
C TYR A 74 -4.48 4.77 26.85
N VAL A 75 -4.02 3.52 26.73
CA VAL A 75 -4.88 2.35 27.04
C VAL A 75 -5.36 2.35 28.49
N THR A 76 -4.47 2.53 29.43
CA THR A 76 -4.82 2.52 30.87
C THR A 76 -5.68 3.74 31.23
N LYS A 77 -5.44 4.91 30.62
CA LYS A 77 -6.30 6.09 30.71
C LYS A 77 -7.71 5.77 30.24
N ALA A 78 -7.85 5.13 29.07
CA ALA A 78 -9.15 4.74 28.50
C ALA A 78 -9.89 3.69 29.37
N LEU A 79 -9.17 2.74 29.97
CA LEU A 79 -9.72 1.77 30.90
C LEU A 79 -10.26 2.46 32.18
N LEU A 80 -9.47 3.36 32.75
CA LEU A 80 -9.84 4.12 33.94
C LEU A 80 -11.04 5.01 33.71
N ALA A 81 -11.09 5.71 32.56
CA ALA A 81 -12.23 6.53 32.18
C ALA A 81 -13.50 5.68 31.99
N GLY A 82 -13.38 4.50 31.35
CA GLY A 82 -14.50 3.55 31.20
C GLY A 82 -15.07 3.03 32.53
N GLN A 83 -14.21 2.86 33.55
CA GLN A 83 -14.63 2.42 34.88
C GLN A 83 -15.32 3.53 35.71
N GLY A 84 -15.14 4.79 35.34
CA GLY A 84 -15.70 5.95 36.06
C GLY A 84 -14.68 6.70 36.93
N GLY A 85 -13.38 6.54 36.64
CA GLY A 85 -12.29 7.26 37.28
C GLY A 85 -11.66 6.52 38.45
N ILE A 86 -10.65 7.16 39.09
CA ILE A 86 -9.77 6.52 40.10
C ILE A 86 -10.54 6.13 41.37
N MET A 87 -11.62 6.79 41.70
CA MET A 87 -12.46 6.49 42.88
C MET A 87 -13.22 5.16 42.73
N GLN A 88 -13.34 4.61 41.53
CA GLN A 88 -13.98 3.32 41.24
C GLN A 88 -12.95 2.19 41.01
N VAL A 89 -11.67 2.43 41.29
CA VAL A 89 -10.62 1.43 41.16
C VAL A 89 -10.71 0.40 42.26
N THR A 90 -10.86 -0.86 41.87
CA THR A 90 -10.85 -2.02 42.73
C THR A 90 -9.75 -3.00 42.29
N GLU A 91 -9.32 -3.89 43.17
CA GLU A 91 -8.36 -4.94 42.80
C GLU A 91 -8.92 -5.84 41.70
N GLU A 92 -10.21 -6.18 41.78
CA GLU A 92 -10.90 -6.99 40.77
C GLU A 92 -10.88 -6.29 39.39
N PHE A 93 -11.15 -4.97 39.32
CA PHE A 93 -11.06 -4.18 38.09
C PHE A 93 -9.67 -4.23 37.50
N ILE A 94 -8.63 -3.92 38.29
CA ILE A 94 -7.26 -3.85 37.75
C ILE A 94 -6.79 -5.21 37.25
N LEU A 95 -6.94 -6.28 38.06
CA LEU A 95 -6.52 -7.62 37.67
C LEU A 95 -7.31 -8.14 36.46
N GLY A 96 -8.61 -7.85 36.40
CA GLY A 96 -9.47 -8.23 35.30
C GLY A 96 -9.15 -7.47 34.01
N ALA A 97 -9.08 -6.14 34.07
CA ALA A 97 -8.78 -5.30 32.90
C ALA A 97 -7.38 -5.58 32.33
N LEU A 98 -6.36 -5.72 33.20
CA LEU A 98 -5.01 -6.09 32.75
C LEU A 98 -4.97 -7.50 32.16
N SER A 99 -5.69 -8.46 32.75
CA SER A 99 -5.82 -9.79 32.17
C SER A 99 -6.39 -9.73 30.76
N LEU A 100 -7.46 -8.95 30.51
CA LEU A 100 -8.01 -8.73 29.19
C LEU A 100 -6.99 -8.11 28.23
N VAL A 101 -6.23 -7.09 28.65
CA VAL A 101 -5.17 -6.47 27.84
C VAL A 101 -4.07 -7.48 27.48
N ILE A 102 -3.55 -8.23 28.46
CA ILE A 102 -2.48 -9.22 28.26
C ILE A 102 -2.91 -10.27 27.23
N TRP A 103 -4.12 -10.81 27.37
CA TRP A 103 -4.61 -11.85 26.48
C TRP A 103 -5.04 -11.31 25.12
N THR A 104 -5.54 -10.08 25.02
CA THR A 104 -5.81 -9.41 23.75
C THR A 104 -4.53 -9.22 22.95
N VAL A 105 -3.45 -8.67 23.52
CA VAL A 105 -2.12 -8.56 22.88
C VAL A 105 -1.57 -9.94 22.52
N THR A 106 -1.76 -10.93 23.38
CA THR A 106 -1.26 -12.29 23.13
C THR A 106 -1.99 -12.95 21.96
N LEU A 107 -3.32 -12.94 21.96
CA LEU A 107 -4.12 -13.62 20.93
C LEU A 107 -4.06 -12.86 19.58
N LEU A 108 -4.34 -11.56 19.59
CA LEU A 108 -4.41 -10.80 18.35
C LEU A 108 -3.01 -10.51 17.81
N THR A 109 -2.13 -9.87 18.56
CA THR A 109 -0.83 -9.48 18.01
C THR A 109 0.11 -10.68 17.90
N THR A 110 0.29 -11.47 18.97
CA THR A 110 1.29 -12.56 18.93
C THR A 110 0.79 -13.74 18.09
N VAL A 111 -0.39 -14.32 18.41
CA VAL A 111 -0.84 -15.54 17.74
C VAL A 111 -1.29 -15.24 16.31
N LYS A 112 -2.21 -14.29 16.11
CA LYS A 112 -2.75 -14.00 14.78
C LYS A 112 -1.70 -13.37 13.88
N TYR A 113 -1.10 -12.23 14.29
CA TYR A 113 -0.21 -11.51 13.39
C TYR A 113 1.19 -12.10 13.35
N VAL A 114 1.89 -12.21 14.48
CA VAL A 114 3.29 -12.65 14.47
C VAL A 114 3.41 -14.12 14.07
N LEU A 115 2.61 -15.05 14.61
CA LEU A 115 2.76 -16.47 14.31
C LEU A 115 2.07 -16.94 13.04
N VAL A 116 0.96 -16.31 12.62
CA VAL A 116 0.18 -16.75 11.46
C VAL A 116 0.33 -15.80 10.28
N SER A 117 0.01 -14.50 10.41
CA SER A 117 -0.04 -13.55 9.29
C SER A 117 1.31 -13.33 8.64
N LEU A 118 2.41 -13.27 9.40
CA LEU A 118 3.76 -13.11 8.84
C LEU A 118 4.20 -14.27 7.92
N LYS A 119 3.47 -15.40 7.93
CA LYS A 119 3.71 -16.52 6.99
C LYS A 119 2.93 -16.36 5.68
N ALA A 120 2.07 -15.37 5.59
CA ALA A 120 1.21 -15.09 4.43
C ALA A 120 1.74 -13.88 3.64
N GLY A 121 3.01 -13.88 3.31
CA GLY A 121 3.64 -12.84 2.48
C GLY A 121 3.65 -13.21 1.00
N ASN A 122 3.61 -12.22 0.14
CA ASN A 122 3.79 -12.33 -1.31
C ASN A 122 5.13 -11.67 -1.70
N HIS A 123 6.09 -12.45 -2.20
CA HIS A 123 7.45 -11.99 -2.52
C HIS A 123 8.12 -11.15 -1.41
N GLY A 124 7.88 -11.55 -0.15
CA GLY A 124 8.41 -10.84 1.02
C GLY A 124 7.56 -9.65 1.50
N GLU A 125 6.58 -9.20 0.74
CA GLU A 125 5.64 -8.14 1.14
C GLU A 125 4.49 -8.72 1.97
N GLY A 126 4.05 -7.96 2.99
CA GLY A 126 2.91 -8.30 3.85
C GLY A 126 1.75 -7.33 3.67
N GLY A 127 0.75 -7.41 4.55
CA GLY A 127 -0.40 -6.53 4.55
C GLY A 127 -1.59 -7.08 3.78
N ILE A 128 -2.71 -6.37 3.88
CA ILE A 128 -4.01 -6.86 3.39
C ILE A 128 -4.05 -7.02 1.86
N PHE A 129 -3.41 -6.13 1.09
CA PHE A 129 -3.40 -6.21 -0.36
C PHE A 129 -2.43 -7.28 -0.88
N ALA A 130 -1.28 -7.45 -0.23
CA ALA A 130 -0.37 -8.57 -0.51
C ALA A 130 -1.07 -9.91 -0.26
N LEU A 131 -1.80 -10.03 0.85
CA LEU A 131 -2.61 -11.22 1.16
C LEU A 131 -3.72 -11.45 0.13
N TYR A 132 -4.45 -10.39 -0.25
CA TYR A 132 -5.47 -10.47 -1.30
C TYR A 132 -4.88 -10.94 -2.63
N SER A 133 -3.71 -10.47 -3.03
CA SER A 133 -3.07 -10.88 -4.29
C SER A 133 -2.83 -12.40 -4.36
N ILE A 134 -2.53 -13.04 -3.23
CA ILE A 134 -2.34 -14.50 -3.13
C ILE A 134 -3.68 -15.24 -3.27
N VAL A 135 -4.74 -14.71 -2.63
CA VAL A 135 -6.02 -15.43 -2.51
C VAL A 135 -7.07 -15.06 -3.56
N ARG A 136 -6.89 -13.97 -4.33
CA ARG A 136 -7.86 -13.46 -5.31
C ARG A 136 -8.35 -14.49 -6.34
N LYS A 137 -7.51 -15.49 -6.66
CA LYS A 137 -7.84 -16.57 -7.61
C LYS A 137 -8.91 -17.53 -7.08
N TYR A 138 -9.16 -17.56 -5.78
CA TYR A 138 -10.12 -18.49 -5.16
C TYR A 138 -11.53 -17.91 -5.02
N GLY A 139 -11.73 -16.61 -5.26
CA GLY A 139 -13.05 -16.00 -5.25
C GLY A 139 -13.04 -14.53 -5.61
N LYS A 140 -13.87 -14.12 -6.56
CA LYS A 140 -13.97 -12.71 -6.99
C LYS A 140 -14.48 -11.79 -5.87
N TRP A 141 -15.31 -12.31 -4.95
CA TRP A 141 -15.88 -11.54 -3.84
C TRP A 141 -14.85 -11.14 -2.77
N LEU A 142 -13.67 -11.83 -2.73
CA LEU A 142 -12.58 -11.52 -1.81
C LEU A 142 -12.00 -10.11 -1.99
N ILE A 143 -12.34 -9.45 -3.08
CA ILE A 143 -12.03 -8.04 -3.29
C ILE A 143 -12.74 -7.14 -2.28
N ILE A 144 -13.94 -7.52 -1.81
CA ILE A 144 -14.75 -6.72 -0.87
C ILE A 144 -14.02 -6.59 0.48
N PRO A 145 -13.64 -7.68 1.18
CA PRO A 145 -12.88 -7.56 2.41
C PRO A 145 -11.50 -6.91 2.20
N ALA A 146 -10.86 -7.09 1.03
CA ALA A 146 -9.60 -6.41 0.73
C ALA A 146 -9.76 -4.89 0.63
N MET A 147 -10.79 -4.41 -0.09
CA MET A 147 -11.08 -2.98 -0.20
C MET A 147 -11.54 -2.39 1.13
N LEU A 148 -12.44 -3.08 1.85
CA LEU A 148 -12.97 -2.62 3.13
C LEU A 148 -11.87 -2.51 4.18
N GLY A 149 -11.05 -3.55 4.34
CA GLY A 149 -9.97 -3.53 5.31
C GLY A 149 -8.84 -2.58 4.91
N GLY A 150 -8.50 -2.49 3.61
CA GLY A 150 -7.51 -1.53 3.11
C GLY A 150 -7.96 -0.08 3.29
N SER A 151 -9.24 0.23 3.04
CA SER A 151 -9.80 1.58 3.26
C SER A 151 -9.85 1.94 4.75
N ALA A 152 -10.19 0.99 5.62
CA ALA A 152 -10.18 1.19 7.06
C ALA A 152 -8.76 1.41 7.60
N LEU A 153 -7.76 0.66 7.08
CA LEU A 153 -6.35 0.85 7.45
C LEU A 153 -5.79 2.20 6.98
N LEU A 154 -6.21 2.69 5.81
CA LEU A 154 -5.85 4.04 5.35
C LEU A 154 -6.51 5.14 6.20
N ALA A 155 -7.75 4.95 6.63
CA ALA A 155 -8.43 5.85 7.55
C ALA A 155 -7.73 5.89 8.92
N ASP A 156 -7.26 4.74 9.40
CA ASP A 156 -6.44 4.60 10.59
C ASP A 156 -5.13 5.39 10.49
N GLY A 157 -4.45 5.33 9.35
CA GLY A 157 -3.24 6.12 9.07
C GLY A 157 -3.43 7.64 9.17
N ILE A 158 -4.68 8.15 9.05
CA ILE A 158 -5.01 9.57 9.29
C ILE A 158 -5.22 9.84 10.79
N LEU A 159 -5.83 8.90 11.51
CA LEU A 159 -6.20 9.06 12.93
C LEU A 159 -5.00 8.92 13.86
N THR A 160 -4.14 7.96 13.62
CA THR A 160 -3.03 7.62 14.52
C THR A 160 -2.08 8.79 14.80
N PRO A 161 -1.60 9.57 13.81
CA PRO A 161 -0.77 10.74 14.09
C PRO A 161 -1.49 11.77 14.97
N ALA A 162 -2.80 11.97 14.76
CA ALA A 162 -3.59 12.88 15.56
C ALA A 162 -3.68 12.42 17.02
N VAL A 163 -4.03 11.13 17.25
CA VAL A 163 -4.19 10.55 18.60
C VAL A 163 -2.87 10.55 19.36
N THR A 164 -1.83 9.96 18.79
CA THR A 164 -0.57 9.72 19.49
C THR A 164 0.18 11.01 19.83
N ILE A 165 0.21 11.97 18.91
CA ILE A 165 0.86 13.26 19.13
C ILE A 165 0.06 14.07 20.15
N THR A 166 -1.29 14.12 20.05
CA THR A 166 -2.12 14.83 21.03
C THR A 166 -1.93 14.25 22.44
N THR A 167 -1.93 12.91 22.59
CA THR A 167 -1.71 12.24 23.89
C THR A 167 -0.34 12.60 24.49
N ALA A 168 0.70 12.62 23.65
CA ALA A 168 2.04 13.00 24.13
C ALA A 168 2.11 14.49 24.54
N VAL A 169 1.44 15.38 23.78
CA VAL A 169 1.37 16.81 24.10
C VAL A 169 0.52 17.07 25.34
N GLU A 170 -0.58 16.34 25.55
CA GLU A 170 -1.38 16.39 26.78
C GLU A 170 -0.53 16.05 28.03
N GLY A 171 0.46 15.16 27.86
CA GLY A 171 1.43 14.83 28.91
C GLY A 171 2.20 16.05 29.45
N LEU A 172 2.34 17.15 28.69
CA LEU A 172 2.97 18.37 29.17
C LEU A 172 2.23 19.00 30.38
N ARG A 173 0.93 18.73 30.55
CA ARG A 173 0.16 19.21 31.69
C ARG A 173 0.55 18.57 33.03
N THR A 174 1.21 17.41 32.99
CA THR A 174 1.69 16.72 34.18
C THR A 174 2.96 17.38 34.76
N ILE A 175 3.57 18.32 33.99
CA ILE A 175 4.75 19.09 34.41
C ILE A 175 4.29 20.42 35.02
N PRO A 176 4.57 20.71 36.32
CA PRO A 176 4.06 21.90 37.01
C PRO A 176 4.43 23.22 36.30
N ALA A 177 5.67 23.35 35.79
CA ALA A 177 6.13 24.54 35.08
C ALA A 177 5.41 24.74 33.73
N MET A 178 4.97 23.67 33.06
CA MET A 178 4.29 23.75 31.77
C MET A 178 2.77 23.91 31.94
N ARG A 179 2.20 23.46 33.06
CA ARG A 179 0.77 23.56 33.35
C ARG A 179 0.28 25.00 33.32
N THR A 180 1.09 25.93 33.87
CA THR A 180 0.78 27.38 33.83
C THR A 180 0.85 27.97 32.42
N LEU A 181 1.76 27.47 31.58
CA LEU A 181 1.96 27.96 30.21
C LEU A 181 0.85 27.39 29.27
N ILE A 182 0.52 26.12 29.42
CA ILE A 182 -0.43 25.45 28.52
C ILE A 182 -1.86 25.76 28.94
N GLY A 183 -2.10 26.02 30.23
CA GLY A 183 -3.43 26.24 30.79
C GLY A 183 -4.28 24.97 30.83
N GLU A 184 -5.50 25.09 31.36
CA GLU A 184 -6.45 24.00 31.42
C GLU A 184 -7.24 23.82 30.11
N GLY A 185 -7.26 24.83 29.23
CA GLY A 185 -7.95 24.78 27.94
C GLY A 185 -7.24 23.92 26.90
N GLN A 186 -7.98 23.31 25.98
CA GLN A 186 -7.42 22.46 24.91
C GLN A 186 -6.72 23.25 23.79
N THR A 187 -6.93 24.56 23.67
CA THR A 187 -6.44 25.37 22.55
C THR A 187 -4.92 25.28 22.35
N ASN A 188 -4.15 25.39 23.44
CA ASN A 188 -2.67 25.34 23.33
C ASN A 188 -2.18 23.94 22.96
N VAL A 189 -2.81 22.89 23.49
CA VAL A 189 -2.54 21.49 23.10
C VAL A 189 -2.80 21.29 21.61
N VAL A 190 -3.95 21.75 21.11
CA VAL A 190 -4.32 21.69 19.69
C VAL A 190 -3.29 22.42 18.82
N MET A 191 -2.90 23.64 19.20
CA MET A 191 -1.92 24.43 18.44
C MET A 191 -0.55 23.75 18.37
N ILE A 192 -0.06 23.20 19.47
CA ILE A 192 1.22 22.47 19.51
C ILE A 192 1.12 21.21 18.67
N THR A 193 0.04 20.44 18.81
CA THR A 193 -0.22 19.23 18.02
C THR A 193 -0.24 19.55 16.52
N LEU A 194 -0.98 20.59 16.10
CA LEU A 194 -1.05 21.02 14.71
C LEU A 194 0.32 21.44 14.15
N ALA A 195 1.14 22.12 14.96
CA ALA A 195 2.50 22.49 14.58
C ALA A 195 3.36 21.24 14.33
N ILE A 196 3.36 20.29 15.27
CA ILE A 196 4.13 19.04 15.16
C ILE A 196 3.67 18.23 13.95
N VAL A 197 2.35 18.03 13.78
CA VAL A 197 1.75 17.30 12.65
C VAL A 197 2.14 17.96 11.33
N SER A 198 2.02 19.29 11.22
CA SER A 198 2.34 20.00 9.98
C SER A 198 3.83 19.91 9.63
N ILE A 199 4.73 20.02 10.60
CA ILE A 199 6.16 19.82 10.40
C ILE A 199 6.43 18.37 9.95
N LEU A 200 5.79 17.38 10.58
CA LEU A 200 5.94 15.97 10.26
C LEU A 200 5.60 15.68 8.78
N PHE A 201 4.45 16.17 8.30
CA PHE A 201 4.04 16.00 6.91
C PHE A 201 4.89 16.83 5.93
N ALA A 202 5.39 18.00 6.32
CA ALA A 202 6.28 18.81 5.49
C ALA A 202 7.64 18.15 5.25
N VAL A 203 8.21 17.50 6.27
CA VAL A 203 9.52 16.81 6.20
C VAL A 203 9.47 15.55 5.33
N GLN A 204 8.30 14.94 5.10
CA GLN A 204 8.16 13.74 4.26
C GLN A 204 8.82 13.88 2.89
N ARG A 205 8.68 15.06 2.26
CA ARG A 205 9.24 15.36 0.94
C ARG A 205 10.77 15.25 0.89
N ALA A 206 11.45 15.58 1.99
CA ALA A 206 12.91 15.53 2.07
C ALA A 206 13.47 14.08 2.21
N GLY A 207 12.57 13.11 2.43
CA GLY A 207 12.93 11.71 2.68
C GLY A 207 13.33 11.47 4.14
N THR A 208 12.97 10.30 4.63
CA THR A 208 13.14 9.92 6.05
C THR A 208 14.40 9.12 6.31
N SER A 209 15.23 8.86 5.29
CA SER A 209 16.39 7.96 5.38
C SER A 209 17.44 8.38 6.42
N LYS A 210 17.67 9.69 6.57
CA LYS A 210 18.62 10.21 7.56
C LYS A 210 18.04 10.17 8.98
N ILE A 211 16.77 10.56 9.12
CA ILE A 211 16.06 10.62 10.39
C ILE A 211 15.72 9.19 10.85
N GLY A 212 15.37 8.29 9.93
CA GLY A 212 15.04 6.88 10.19
C GLY A 212 16.15 6.08 10.87
N ARG A 213 17.42 6.49 10.70
CA ARG A 213 18.53 5.85 11.41
C ARG A 213 18.48 6.09 12.93
N ALA A 214 17.89 7.20 13.37
CA ALA A 214 17.71 7.51 14.78
C ALA A 214 16.49 6.78 15.38
N PHE A 215 15.54 6.33 14.57
CA PHE A 215 14.29 5.71 15.05
C PHE A 215 14.54 4.44 15.86
N GLY A 216 15.43 3.57 15.40
CA GLY A 216 15.77 2.34 16.10
C GLY A 216 16.31 2.56 17.51
N PRO A 217 17.39 3.32 17.68
CA PRO A 217 17.93 3.65 18.99
C PRO A 217 16.92 4.34 19.92
N VAL A 218 16.17 5.33 19.42
CA VAL A 218 15.16 6.06 20.22
C VAL A 218 14.06 5.11 20.68
N MET A 219 13.52 4.28 19.79
CA MET A 219 12.47 3.31 20.16
C MET A 219 12.99 2.20 21.07
N THR A 220 14.24 1.77 20.92
CA THR A 220 14.86 0.82 21.86
C THR A 220 14.91 1.42 23.26
N PHE A 221 15.34 2.67 23.36
CA PHE A 221 15.39 3.38 24.62
C PHE A 221 13.98 3.61 25.20
N TRP A 222 13.00 3.90 24.36
CA TRP A 222 11.60 4.00 24.73
C TRP A 222 11.05 2.69 25.33
N PHE A 223 11.26 1.53 24.69
CA PHE A 223 10.83 0.25 25.23
C PHE A 223 11.54 -0.11 26.54
N LEU A 224 12.83 0.15 26.65
CA LEU A 224 13.56 -0.03 27.90
C LEU A 224 13.01 0.85 29.00
N PHE A 225 12.69 2.10 28.71
CA PHE A 225 12.07 3.04 29.64
C PHE A 225 10.70 2.53 30.12
N LEU A 226 9.84 2.07 29.19
CA LEU A 226 8.55 1.45 29.51
C LEU A 226 8.71 0.23 30.44
N GLY A 227 9.61 -0.68 30.07
CA GLY A 227 9.86 -1.89 30.82
C GLY A 227 10.45 -1.63 32.22
N ALA A 228 11.43 -0.74 32.31
CA ALA A 228 12.09 -0.42 33.57
C ALA A 228 11.15 0.24 34.56
N ASN A 229 10.39 1.28 34.12
CA ASN A 229 9.40 1.92 34.97
C ASN A 229 8.31 0.94 35.44
N GLY A 230 7.80 0.13 34.49
CA GLY A 230 6.80 -0.90 34.84
C GLY A 230 7.33 -1.90 35.85
N LEU A 231 8.57 -2.38 35.68
CA LEU A 231 9.20 -3.37 36.57
C LEU A 231 9.32 -2.86 37.99
N VAL A 232 9.66 -1.59 38.21
CA VAL A 232 9.79 -1.00 39.55
C VAL A 232 8.49 -1.16 40.33
N TYR A 233 7.34 -0.85 39.72
CA TYR A 233 6.05 -0.97 40.42
C TYR A 233 5.57 -2.42 40.55
N VAL A 234 5.88 -3.29 39.58
CA VAL A 234 5.60 -4.74 39.67
C VAL A 234 6.37 -5.39 40.82
N LEU A 235 7.63 -5.01 40.99
CA LEU A 235 8.42 -5.51 42.15
C LEU A 235 7.88 -4.99 43.50
N GLY A 236 7.32 -3.78 43.50
CA GLY A 236 6.66 -3.23 44.69
C GLY A 236 5.35 -3.92 45.08
N ASN A 237 4.62 -4.46 44.07
CA ASN A 237 3.37 -5.22 44.30
C ASN A 237 3.31 -6.44 43.35
N PRO A 238 3.98 -7.55 43.68
CA PRO A 238 4.02 -8.75 42.85
C PRO A 238 2.66 -9.43 42.63
N ALA A 239 1.65 -9.14 43.47
CA ALA A 239 0.31 -9.70 43.34
C ALA A 239 -0.33 -9.30 41.99
N ILE A 240 0.11 -8.21 41.36
CA ILE A 240 -0.35 -7.80 40.01
C ILE A 240 -0.11 -8.87 38.93
N LEU A 241 0.85 -9.78 39.14
CA LEU A 241 1.14 -10.90 38.24
C LEU A 241 -0.03 -11.90 38.15
N LEU A 242 -0.97 -11.88 39.11
CA LEU A 242 -2.20 -12.67 39.03
C LEU A 242 -3.06 -12.30 37.79
N ALA A 243 -2.84 -11.13 37.19
CA ALA A 243 -3.46 -10.71 35.94
C ALA A 243 -3.07 -11.61 34.72
N PHE A 244 -2.02 -12.41 34.79
CA PHE A 244 -1.72 -13.40 33.76
C PHE A 244 -2.76 -14.52 33.65
N ASN A 245 -3.55 -14.75 34.71
CA ASN A 245 -4.63 -15.73 34.65
C ASN A 245 -5.81 -15.22 33.81
N PRO A 246 -6.12 -15.86 32.66
CA PRO A 246 -7.21 -15.41 31.78
C PRO A 246 -8.59 -15.45 32.41
N LEU A 247 -8.78 -16.34 33.41
CA LEU A 247 -10.04 -16.46 34.13
C LEU A 247 -10.39 -15.17 34.89
N ARG A 248 -9.40 -14.39 35.34
CA ARG A 248 -9.62 -13.11 36.01
C ARG A 248 -10.28 -12.10 35.05
N GLY A 249 -9.82 -12.07 33.77
CA GLY A 249 -10.42 -11.22 32.76
C GLY A 249 -11.86 -11.60 32.44
N ILE A 250 -12.12 -12.90 32.26
CA ILE A 250 -13.47 -13.41 31.98
C ILE A 250 -14.40 -13.18 33.17
N ALA A 251 -13.95 -13.47 34.37
CA ALA A 251 -14.72 -13.25 35.61
C ALA A 251 -15.09 -11.76 35.75
N PHE A 252 -14.12 -10.87 35.59
CA PHE A 252 -14.36 -9.43 35.63
C PHE A 252 -15.35 -8.95 34.56
N LEU A 253 -15.27 -9.47 33.35
CA LEU A 253 -16.18 -9.08 32.26
C LEU A 253 -17.66 -9.38 32.61
N LEU A 254 -17.90 -10.43 33.41
CA LEU A 254 -19.23 -10.85 33.88
C LEU A 254 -19.57 -10.29 35.27
N SER A 255 -18.66 -9.56 35.89
CA SER A 255 -18.85 -9.02 37.24
C SER A 255 -19.76 -7.81 37.28
N PRO A 256 -20.61 -7.67 38.32
CA PRO A 256 -21.38 -6.44 38.55
C PRO A 256 -20.50 -5.20 38.82
N ASN A 257 -19.26 -5.40 39.26
CA ASN A 257 -18.30 -4.33 39.53
C ASN A 257 -17.65 -3.76 38.26
N ASN A 258 -17.94 -4.33 37.09
CA ASN A 258 -17.55 -3.81 35.80
C ASN A 258 -18.55 -2.74 35.34
N HIS A 259 -18.30 -1.49 35.69
CA HIS A 259 -19.17 -0.37 35.33
C HIS A 259 -19.20 -0.09 33.81
N ALA A 260 -18.08 -0.38 33.12
CA ALA A 260 -18.02 -0.25 31.67
C ALA A 260 -18.75 -1.40 30.92
N GLY A 261 -19.04 -2.52 31.60
CA GLY A 261 -19.61 -3.71 30.96
C GLY A 261 -18.73 -4.22 29.81
N VAL A 262 -19.38 -4.68 28.74
CA VAL A 262 -18.65 -5.18 27.55
C VAL A 262 -17.86 -4.08 26.83
N MET A 263 -18.21 -2.80 27.04
CA MET A 263 -17.51 -1.65 26.40
C MET A 263 -16.03 -1.57 26.77
N ILE A 264 -15.62 -2.15 27.92
CA ILE A 264 -14.22 -2.19 28.35
C ILE A 264 -13.33 -2.92 27.34
N LEU A 265 -13.87 -3.89 26.59
CA LEU A 265 -13.16 -4.58 25.54
C LEU A 265 -12.67 -3.62 24.43
N GLY A 266 -13.48 -2.59 24.12
CA GLY A 266 -13.07 -1.56 23.16
C GLY A 266 -11.84 -0.75 23.63
N SER A 267 -11.67 -0.58 24.95
CA SER A 267 -10.47 0.06 25.52
C SER A 267 -9.29 -0.92 25.61
N CYS A 268 -9.54 -2.19 25.98
CA CYS A 268 -8.50 -3.24 25.94
C CYS A 268 -7.95 -3.46 24.54
N PHE A 269 -8.82 -3.35 23.52
CA PHE A 269 -8.45 -3.54 22.12
C PHE A 269 -7.42 -2.51 21.63
N LEU A 270 -7.43 -1.29 22.18
CA LEU A 270 -6.43 -0.26 21.85
C LEU A 270 -4.98 -0.71 22.12
N ALA A 271 -4.77 -1.72 22.96
CA ALA A 271 -3.43 -2.28 23.19
C ALA A 271 -2.89 -3.08 21.99
N THR A 272 -3.71 -3.37 20.98
CA THR A 272 -3.32 -4.11 19.76
C THR A 272 -3.16 -3.22 18.54
N THR A 273 -3.28 -1.91 18.72
CA THR A 273 -3.00 -0.95 17.64
C THR A 273 -1.60 -1.17 17.10
N GLY A 274 -1.40 -0.99 15.80
CA GLY A 274 -0.12 -1.28 15.15
C GLY A 274 0.12 -2.75 14.77
N ALA A 275 -0.73 -3.71 15.17
CA ALA A 275 -0.56 -5.10 14.78
C ALA A 275 -0.74 -5.34 13.26
N GLU A 276 -1.63 -4.59 12.60
CA GLU A 276 -1.77 -4.61 11.13
C GLU A 276 -0.57 -3.95 10.45
N ALA A 277 -0.08 -2.83 11.00
CA ALA A 277 1.11 -2.16 10.49
C ALA A 277 2.33 -3.08 10.57
N LEU A 278 2.49 -3.85 11.65
CA LEU A 278 3.53 -4.87 11.81
C LEU A 278 3.51 -5.89 10.66
N TYR A 279 2.33 -6.31 10.23
CA TYR A 279 2.19 -7.24 9.11
C TYR A 279 2.46 -6.56 7.76
N SER A 280 2.01 -5.33 7.57
CA SER A 280 2.24 -4.54 6.36
C SER A 280 3.73 -4.24 6.16
N ASP A 281 4.44 -3.88 7.24
CA ASP A 281 5.84 -3.47 7.20
C ASP A 281 6.84 -4.64 7.13
N MET A 282 6.33 -5.88 7.06
CA MET A 282 7.17 -7.09 6.99
C MET A 282 8.16 -7.03 5.82
N GLY A 283 7.75 -6.45 4.67
CA GLY A 283 8.58 -6.33 3.48
C GLY A 283 9.80 -5.42 3.67
N HIS A 284 9.71 -4.46 4.60
CA HIS A 284 10.78 -3.48 4.85
C HIS A 284 11.91 -4.01 5.74
N VAL A 285 11.58 -4.90 6.67
CA VAL A 285 12.51 -5.34 7.72
C VAL A 285 12.78 -6.85 7.71
N GLY A 286 11.95 -7.61 7.01
CA GLY A 286 12.00 -9.07 6.98
C GLY A 286 11.40 -9.73 8.23
N ARG A 287 10.64 -10.80 8.00
CA ARG A 287 9.93 -11.51 9.07
C ARG A 287 10.83 -12.04 10.19
N GLY A 288 12.07 -12.43 9.86
CA GLY A 288 13.03 -12.96 10.85
C GLY A 288 13.39 -11.95 11.93
N ASN A 289 13.58 -10.69 11.56
CA ASN A 289 13.90 -9.62 12.50
C ASN A 289 12.69 -9.29 13.39
N ILE A 290 11.45 -9.40 12.86
CA ILE A 290 10.22 -9.23 13.65
C ILE A 290 10.09 -10.35 14.68
N TYR A 291 10.34 -11.61 14.31
CA TYR A 291 10.34 -12.74 15.27
C TYR A 291 11.37 -12.57 16.38
N ALA A 292 12.55 -12.04 16.05
CA ALA A 292 13.62 -11.86 17.04
C ALA A 292 13.35 -10.71 18.01
N THR A 293 12.71 -9.63 17.56
CA THR A 293 12.47 -8.41 18.35
C THR A 293 11.15 -8.41 19.12
N TRP A 294 10.13 -9.12 18.63
CA TRP A 294 8.80 -9.15 19.27
C TRP A 294 8.79 -9.59 20.73
N PRO A 295 9.52 -10.63 21.17
CA PRO A 295 9.53 -11.02 22.59
C PRO A 295 10.00 -9.89 23.51
N PHE A 296 11.04 -9.15 23.13
CA PHE A 296 11.54 -8.00 23.87
C PHE A 296 10.47 -6.90 23.97
N VAL A 297 9.88 -6.52 22.84
CA VAL A 297 8.82 -5.50 22.79
C VAL A 297 7.63 -5.91 23.66
N LYS A 298 7.15 -7.15 23.50
CA LYS A 298 6.02 -7.68 24.27
C LYS A 298 6.28 -7.63 25.78
N ILE A 299 7.47 -8.05 26.24
CA ILE A 299 7.83 -8.02 27.67
C ILE A 299 7.79 -6.57 28.19
N CYS A 300 8.38 -5.62 27.47
CA CYS A 300 8.39 -4.21 27.87
C CYS A 300 6.97 -3.63 27.95
N LEU A 301 6.11 -3.95 26.95
CA LEU A 301 4.70 -3.52 26.96
C LEU A 301 3.93 -4.08 28.15
N LEU A 302 4.04 -5.40 28.40
CA LEU A 302 3.33 -6.04 29.50
C LEU A 302 3.79 -5.52 30.86
N LEU A 303 5.10 -5.30 31.03
CA LEU A 303 5.63 -4.68 32.24
C LEU A 303 5.08 -3.28 32.46
N SER A 304 4.97 -2.48 31.39
CA SER A 304 4.39 -1.14 31.48
C SER A 304 2.92 -1.17 31.91
N TYR A 305 2.10 -2.04 31.32
CA TYR A 305 0.69 -2.17 31.71
C TYR A 305 0.53 -2.67 33.15
N LEU A 306 1.28 -3.70 33.55
CA LEU A 306 1.28 -4.23 34.90
C LEU A 306 1.74 -3.18 35.92
N GLY A 307 2.78 -2.40 35.58
CA GLY A 307 3.29 -1.32 36.43
C GLY A 307 2.26 -0.20 36.63
N GLN A 308 1.58 0.23 35.56
CA GLN A 308 0.50 1.20 35.67
C GLN A 308 -0.65 0.68 36.56
N GLY A 309 -1.02 -0.60 36.41
CA GLY A 309 -2.02 -1.22 37.25
C GLY A 309 -1.60 -1.32 38.71
N ALA A 310 -0.35 -1.69 38.98
CA ALA A 310 0.19 -1.72 40.35
C ALA A 310 0.19 -0.32 40.99
N TRP A 311 0.54 0.71 40.24
CA TRP A 311 0.46 2.11 40.67
C TRP A 311 -0.99 2.53 40.98
N LEU A 312 -1.94 2.19 40.10
CA LEU A 312 -3.35 2.48 40.29
C LEU A 312 -3.90 1.82 41.59
N LEU A 313 -3.52 0.56 41.88
CA LEU A 313 -3.91 -0.12 43.11
C LEU A 313 -3.35 0.58 44.35
N ALA A 314 -2.10 1.02 44.31
CA ALA A 314 -1.45 1.71 45.43
C ALA A 314 -2.07 3.11 45.68
N ASN A 315 -2.70 3.72 44.68
CA ASN A 315 -3.30 5.04 44.74
C ASN A 315 -4.83 5.01 44.56
N ALA A 316 -5.45 3.87 44.75
CA ALA A 316 -6.90 3.72 44.72
C ALA A 316 -7.57 4.64 45.74
N VAL A 317 -8.67 5.28 45.38
CA VAL A 317 -9.45 6.18 46.26
C VAL A 317 -8.65 7.40 46.76
N ASN A 318 -7.63 7.86 46.01
CA ASN A 318 -6.89 9.07 46.36
C ASN A 318 -7.65 10.33 45.89
N PRO A 319 -8.10 11.22 46.83
CA PRO A 319 -8.88 12.40 46.46
C PRO A 319 -8.09 13.45 45.64
N GLU A 320 -6.79 13.55 45.86
CA GLU A 320 -5.95 14.49 45.11
C GLU A 320 -5.85 14.10 43.64
N LEU A 321 -5.72 12.82 43.35
CA LEU A 321 -5.71 12.31 41.97
C LEU A 321 -7.10 12.35 41.32
N ALA A 322 -8.15 12.19 42.12
CA ALA A 322 -9.51 12.32 41.61
C ALA A 322 -9.88 13.75 41.15
N ALA A 323 -9.20 14.74 41.69
CA ALA A 323 -9.37 16.14 41.26
C ALA A 323 -8.68 16.46 39.94
N ILE A 324 -7.82 15.57 39.43
CA ILE A 324 -7.13 15.76 38.16
C ILE A 324 -8.09 15.37 37.01
N GLN A 325 -8.50 16.37 36.24
CA GLN A 325 -9.27 16.14 35.02
C GLN A 325 -8.40 15.41 33.99
N ASP A 326 -8.93 14.34 33.39
CA ASP A 326 -8.21 13.53 32.39
C ASP A 326 -6.92 12.85 32.94
N LEU A 327 -6.97 12.30 34.15
CA LEU A 327 -5.88 11.58 34.80
C LEU A 327 -5.24 10.55 33.84
N ASN A 328 -3.95 10.73 33.55
CA ASN A 328 -3.19 9.77 32.75
C ASN A 328 -2.21 8.96 33.63
N PRO A 329 -2.53 7.70 33.95
CA PRO A 329 -1.72 6.87 34.82
C PRO A 329 -0.27 6.74 34.37
N PHE A 330 -0.01 6.72 33.05
CA PHE A 330 1.33 6.57 32.50
C PHE A 330 2.27 7.71 32.92
N PHE A 331 1.82 8.96 32.87
CA PHE A 331 2.65 10.09 33.26
C PHE A 331 2.63 10.35 34.77
N GLU A 332 1.49 10.12 35.43
CA GLU A 332 1.35 10.41 36.86
C GLU A 332 2.12 9.43 37.74
N MET A 333 2.33 8.17 37.28
CA MET A 333 3.14 7.20 38.02
C MET A 333 4.62 7.61 38.11
N LEU A 334 5.08 8.54 37.30
CA LEU A 334 6.47 8.98 37.26
C LEU A 334 6.75 10.06 38.30
N ASN A 335 7.93 10.03 38.90
CA ASN A 335 8.42 11.10 39.76
C ASN A 335 8.43 12.43 39.01
N GLN A 336 8.09 13.55 39.66
CA GLN A 336 8.01 14.87 39.05
C GLN A 336 9.26 15.27 38.27
N GLY A 337 10.46 14.90 38.76
CA GLY A 337 11.72 15.17 38.04
C GLY A 337 11.91 14.37 36.75
N MET A 338 11.24 13.22 36.59
CA MET A 338 11.32 12.38 35.38
C MET A 338 10.25 12.71 34.36
N ARG A 339 9.17 13.40 34.73
CA ARG A 339 8.05 13.72 33.83
C ARG A 339 8.48 14.52 32.60
N PRO A 340 9.32 15.58 32.69
CA PRO A 340 9.76 16.31 31.48
C PRO A 340 10.50 15.40 30.48
N PHE A 341 11.37 14.54 31.00
CA PHE A 341 12.10 13.58 30.19
C PHE A 341 11.15 12.57 29.52
N ALA A 342 10.20 12.00 30.28
CA ALA A 342 9.22 11.05 29.77
C ALA A 342 8.33 11.69 28.69
N VAL A 343 7.87 12.91 28.88
CA VAL A 343 7.07 13.63 27.88
C VAL A 343 7.88 13.92 26.62
N GLY A 344 9.14 14.34 26.73
CA GLY A 344 10.02 14.52 25.58
C GLY A 344 10.23 13.22 24.80
N LEU A 345 10.52 12.12 25.52
CA LEU A 345 10.75 10.81 24.92
C LEU A 345 9.47 10.23 24.29
N SER A 346 8.31 10.37 24.94
CA SER A 346 7.01 9.95 24.42
C SER A 346 6.61 10.75 23.17
N THR A 347 6.92 12.06 23.13
CA THR A 347 6.70 12.88 21.93
C THR A 347 7.57 12.41 20.76
N CYS A 348 8.85 12.07 21.02
CA CYS A 348 9.70 11.45 20.01
C CYS A 348 9.14 10.12 19.51
N ALA A 349 8.68 9.25 20.43
CA ALA A 349 8.06 7.97 20.09
C ALA A 349 6.78 8.17 19.27
N ALA A 350 5.92 9.14 19.62
CA ALA A 350 4.71 9.49 18.88
C ALA A 350 5.01 10.00 17.45
N ILE A 351 6.05 10.81 17.28
CA ILE A 351 6.53 11.28 15.98
C ILE A 351 7.01 10.09 15.14
N ILE A 352 7.78 9.17 15.73
CA ILE A 352 8.29 7.98 15.03
C ILE A 352 7.14 7.05 14.62
N ALA A 353 6.18 6.81 15.52
CA ALA A 353 4.98 6.01 15.24
C ALA A 353 4.17 6.60 14.08
N SER A 354 3.93 7.91 14.13
CA SER A 354 3.23 8.64 13.07
C SER A 354 3.96 8.56 11.73
N GLN A 355 5.29 8.68 11.75
CA GLN A 355 6.13 8.58 10.58
C GLN A 355 6.06 7.19 9.92
N ALA A 356 6.10 6.14 10.72
CA ALA A 356 5.99 4.75 10.25
C ALA A 356 4.65 4.52 9.54
N LEU A 357 3.54 4.95 10.16
CA LEU A 357 2.19 4.81 9.58
C LEU A 357 1.99 5.61 8.30
N ILE A 358 2.52 6.84 8.22
CA ILE A 358 2.45 7.64 6.98
C ILE A 358 3.19 6.91 5.84
N THR A 359 4.37 6.35 6.13
CA THR A 359 5.14 5.58 5.15
C THR A 359 4.42 4.29 4.76
N GLY A 360 3.83 3.58 5.74
CA GLY A 360 2.99 2.40 5.52
C GLY A 360 1.77 2.71 4.64
N ALA A 361 1.13 3.86 4.83
CA ALA A 361 0.01 4.30 3.98
C ALA A 361 0.45 4.54 2.52
N PHE A 362 1.65 5.08 2.27
CA PHE A 362 2.18 5.21 0.91
C PHE A 362 2.40 3.84 0.26
N SER A 363 2.95 2.88 1.00
CA SER A 363 3.13 1.51 0.51
C SER A 363 1.80 0.85 0.19
N LEU A 364 0.82 0.98 1.07
CA LEU A 364 -0.53 0.44 0.90
C LEU A 364 -1.23 1.02 -0.35
N VAL A 365 -1.14 2.34 -0.56
CA VAL A 365 -1.69 2.99 -1.77
C VAL A 365 -0.95 2.55 -3.03
N SER A 366 0.36 2.36 -2.98
CA SER A 366 1.14 1.83 -4.10
C SER A 366 0.69 0.41 -4.47
N GLU A 367 0.50 -0.47 -3.48
CA GLU A 367 -0.02 -1.83 -3.70
C GLU A 367 -1.45 -1.82 -4.26
N ALA A 368 -2.33 -0.98 -3.72
CA ALA A 368 -3.69 -0.80 -4.23
C ALA A 368 -3.70 -0.34 -5.70
N SER A 369 -2.78 0.56 -6.07
CA SER A 369 -2.62 1.04 -7.44
C SER A 369 -2.14 -0.07 -8.38
N ARG A 370 -1.19 -0.92 -7.95
CA ARG A 370 -0.72 -2.10 -8.71
C ARG A 370 -1.82 -3.15 -8.92
N LEU A 371 -2.77 -3.24 -7.99
CA LEU A 371 -3.92 -4.14 -8.08
C LEU A 371 -5.11 -3.51 -8.82
N ASP A 372 -4.95 -2.32 -9.42
CA ASP A 372 -6.01 -1.53 -10.07
C ASP A 372 -7.20 -1.19 -9.14
N LEU A 373 -6.95 -1.14 -7.85
CA LEU A 373 -7.93 -0.71 -6.85
C LEU A 373 -7.91 0.80 -6.63
N MET A 374 -6.80 1.46 -6.96
CA MET A 374 -6.63 2.92 -6.89
C MET A 374 -5.99 3.47 -8.17
N PRO A 375 -6.15 4.77 -8.45
CA PRO A 375 -5.49 5.40 -9.58
C PRO A 375 -3.97 5.37 -9.44
N HIS A 376 -3.26 5.23 -10.55
CA HIS A 376 -1.82 5.42 -10.56
C HIS A 376 -1.48 6.86 -10.22
N MET A 377 -0.59 7.05 -9.27
CA MET A 377 -0.11 8.35 -8.79
C MET A 377 1.39 8.45 -8.98
N GLN A 378 1.90 9.68 -8.96
CA GLN A 378 3.33 9.90 -9.01
C GLN A 378 3.98 9.44 -7.71
N ILE A 379 4.91 8.51 -7.82
CA ILE A 379 5.66 7.93 -6.71
C ILE A 379 7.11 8.40 -6.80
N PHE A 380 7.64 8.91 -5.72
CA PHE A 380 9.04 9.24 -5.56
C PHE A 380 9.69 8.26 -4.59
N CYS A 381 10.89 7.84 -4.89
CA CYS A 381 11.71 6.98 -4.03
C CYS A 381 12.90 7.77 -3.50
N PRO A 382 12.76 8.48 -2.38
CA PRO A 382 13.82 9.37 -1.87
C PRO A 382 15.03 8.63 -1.30
N ALA A 383 14.91 7.34 -1.01
CA ALA A 383 15.97 6.55 -0.41
C ALA A 383 16.34 5.30 -1.22
N GLU A 384 17.50 4.73 -0.89
CA GLU A 384 18.00 3.53 -1.54
C GLU A 384 17.33 2.22 -1.13
N THR A 385 16.62 2.19 -0.04
CA THR A 385 15.90 1.02 0.45
C THR A 385 14.52 0.89 -0.18
N LYS A 386 14.14 -0.33 -0.57
CA LYS A 386 12.77 -0.65 -1.00
C LYS A 386 11.83 -0.31 0.16
N GLY A 387 10.77 0.42 -0.12
CA GLY A 387 9.76 0.75 0.87
C GLY A 387 9.72 2.20 1.36
N GLN A 388 10.74 3.01 1.10
CA GLN A 388 10.64 4.45 1.33
C GLN A 388 10.03 5.14 0.12
N LEU A 389 8.71 5.05 0.02
CA LEU A 389 7.92 5.69 -1.02
C LEU A 389 7.42 7.05 -0.51
N TYR A 390 7.30 8.01 -1.41
CA TYR A 390 6.63 9.28 -1.16
C TYR A 390 5.62 9.56 -2.26
N ILE A 391 4.37 9.75 -1.88
CA ILE A 391 3.26 10.06 -2.79
C ILE A 391 2.67 11.41 -2.38
N PRO A 392 2.99 12.51 -3.08
CA PRO A 392 2.61 13.87 -2.67
C PRO A 392 1.11 14.05 -2.44
N MET A 393 0.29 13.45 -3.31
CA MET A 393 -1.16 13.54 -3.21
C MET A 393 -1.68 12.90 -1.92
N VAL A 394 -1.20 11.68 -1.62
CA VAL A 394 -1.60 10.96 -0.40
C VAL A 394 -1.12 11.70 0.84
N ASN A 395 0.13 12.20 0.82
CA ASN A 395 0.68 13.01 1.91
C ASN A 395 -0.20 14.23 2.23
N ASN A 396 -0.61 14.98 1.19
CA ASN A 396 -1.45 16.17 1.37
C ASN A 396 -2.85 15.81 1.88
N VAL A 397 -3.47 14.75 1.35
CA VAL A 397 -4.80 14.29 1.80
C VAL A 397 -4.74 13.83 3.25
N MET A 398 -3.71 13.06 3.64
CA MET A 398 -3.53 12.63 5.01
C MET A 398 -3.26 13.80 5.95
N TRP A 399 -2.45 14.78 5.55
CA TRP A 399 -2.21 15.98 6.32
C TRP A 399 -3.51 16.77 6.59
N VAL A 400 -4.29 17.05 5.54
CA VAL A 400 -5.58 17.74 5.67
C VAL A 400 -6.54 16.94 6.57
N GLY A 401 -6.62 15.61 6.38
CA GLY A 401 -7.42 14.74 7.22
C GLY A 401 -7.00 14.76 8.69
N CYS A 402 -5.69 14.68 8.96
CA CYS A 402 -5.15 14.72 10.31
C CYS A 402 -5.40 16.07 11.00
N VAL A 403 -5.18 17.20 10.28
CA VAL A 403 -5.51 18.54 10.77
C VAL A 403 -7.00 18.67 11.10
N PHE A 404 -7.86 18.14 10.22
CA PHE A 404 -9.30 18.16 10.44
C PHE A 404 -9.72 17.35 11.68
N VAL A 405 -9.12 16.18 11.89
CA VAL A 405 -9.35 15.34 13.08
C VAL A 405 -8.95 16.09 14.36
N VAL A 406 -7.77 16.70 14.38
CA VAL A 406 -7.27 17.46 15.55
C VAL A 406 -8.19 18.63 15.88
N LEU A 407 -8.66 19.35 14.87
CA LEU A 407 -9.58 20.49 15.05
C LEU A 407 -10.97 20.06 15.49
N LEU A 408 -11.47 18.93 14.96
CA LEU A 408 -12.80 18.42 15.26
C LEU A 408 -12.91 17.87 16.68
N PHE A 409 -11.95 17.05 17.09
CA PHE A 409 -12.01 16.31 18.36
C PHE A 409 -11.30 17.00 19.51
N GLN A 410 -10.26 17.77 19.24
CA GLN A 410 -9.45 18.58 20.17
C GLN A 410 -8.76 17.78 21.31
N SER A 411 -9.29 16.66 21.75
CA SER A 411 -8.74 15.85 22.84
C SER A 411 -8.45 14.41 22.40
N SER A 412 -7.41 13.79 22.98
CA SER A 412 -7.04 12.41 22.69
C SER A 412 -8.16 11.42 23.00
N ALA A 413 -8.91 11.62 24.09
CA ALA A 413 -9.99 10.74 24.52
C ALA A 413 -11.11 10.59 23.48
N HIS A 414 -11.50 11.68 22.80
CA HIS A 414 -12.49 11.61 21.72
C HIS A 414 -11.92 10.96 20.46
N MET A 415 -10.65 11.19 20.16
CA MET A 415 -9.99 10.56 19.00
C MET A 415 -9.81 9.05 19.19
N GLU A 416 -9.53 8.57 20.41
CA GLU A 416 -9.41 7.15 20.75
C GLU A 416 -10.71 6.37 20.49
N ALA A 417 -11.86 7.02 20.67
CA ALA A 417 -13.16 6.42 20.34
C ALA A 417 -13.32 6.15 18.83
N ALA A 418 -12.78 7.03 17.98
CA ALA A 418 -12.79 6.89 16.54
C ALA A 418 -11.81 5.77 16.07
N TYR A 419 -10.67 5.66 16.73
CA TYR A 419 -9.55 4.83 16.35
C TYR A 419 -9.84 3.32 16.39
N GLY A 420 -10.45 2.82 17.47
CA GLY A 420 -10.68 1.38 17.66
C GLY A 420 -11.56 0.72 16.60
N LEU A 421 -12.48 1.49 15.97
CA LEU A 421 -13.42 0.93 15.01
C LEU A 421 -12.77 0.61 13.65
N ALA A 422 -11.82 1.44 13.19
CA ALA A 422 -11.08 1.19 11.94
C ALA A 422 -10.30 -0.12 12.01
N ILE A 423 -9.57 -0.30 13.11
CA ILE A 423 -8.67 -1.44 13.28
C ILE A 423 -9.46 -2.75 13.40
N THR A 424 -10.60 -2.77 14.12
CA THR A 424 -11.44 -3.97 14.22
C THR A 424 -11.98 -4.41 12.86
N ILE A 425 -12.41 -3.48 12.00
CA ILE A 425 -12.86 -3.78 10.63
C ILE A 425 -11.71 -4.41 9.83
N THR A 426 -10.53 -3.79 9.86
CA THR A 426 -9.35 -4.29 9.14
C THR A 426 -8.98 -5.69 9.63
N MET A 427 -8.98 -5.92 10.95
CA MET A 427 -8.64 -7.23 11.51
C MET A 427 -9.62 -8.34 11.09
N ILE A 428 -10.92 -8.08 11.08
CA ILE A 428 -11.93 -9.03 10.60
C ILE A 428 -11.70 -9.36 9.11
N CYS A 429 -11.47 -8.33 8.29
CA CYS A 429 -11.19 -8.52 6.88
C CYS A 429 -9.93 -9.36 6.65
N THR A 430 -8.87 -9.09 7.40
CA THR A 430 -7.63 -9.88 7.36
C THR A 430 -7.86 -11.32 7.80
N SER A 431 -8.68 -11.57 8.83
CA SER A 431 -9.04 -12.93 9.28
C SER A 431 -9.78 -13.72 8.20
N ILE A 432 -10.69 -13.08 7.46
CA ILE A 432 -11.39 -13.69 6.33
C ILE A 432 -10.40 -14.06 5.22
N LEU A 433 -9.49 -13.16 4.84
CA LEU A 433 -8.51 -13.44 3.80
C LEU A 433 -7.50 -14.52 4.24
N LEU A 434 -7.07 -14.52 5.51
CA LEU A 434 -6.20 -15.56 6.09
C LEU A 434 -6.86 -16.93 6.09
N PHE A 435 -8.18 -17.02 6.28
CA PHE A 435 -8.91 -18.27 6.12
C PHE A 435 -8.66 -18.90 4.75
N PHE A 436 -8.82 -18.09 3.67
CA PHE A 436 -8.60 -18.60 2.30
C PHE A 436 -7.14 -18.96 2.05
N PHE A 437 -6.20 -18.23 2.65
CA PHE A 437 -4.78 -18.57 2.60
C PHE A 437 -4.50 -19.92 3.27
N LEU A 438 -4.96 -20.11 4.50
CA LEU A 438 -4.76 -21.36 5.24
C LEU A 438 -5.48 -22.54 4.59
N HIS A 439 -6.72 -22.34 4.14
CA HIS A 439 -7.57 -23.37 3.56
C HIS A 439 -7.08 -23.83 2.17
N ASN A 440 -6.80 -22.87 1.28
CA ASN A 440 -6.55 -23.18 -0.14
C ASN A 440 -5.06 -23.20 -0.48
N VAL A 441 -4.25 -22.29 0.09
CA VAL A 441 -2.82 -22.20 -0.23
C VAL A 441 -2.02 -23.19 0.61
N ARG A 442 -2.19 -23.14 1.95
CA ARG A 442 -1.51 -24.06 2.89
C ARG A 442 -2.20 -25.41 3.02
N LYS A 443 -3.38 -25.58 2.44
CA LYS A 443 -4.19 -26.84 2.43
C LYS A 443 -4.50 -27.39 3.84
N ARG A 444 -4.46 -26.55 4.87
CA ARG A 444 -4.74 -26.91 6.28
C ARG A 444 -6.19 -26.60 6.64
N LYS A 445 -7.13 -27.35 6.08
CA LYS A 445 -8.58 -27.07 6.18
C LYS A 445 -9.09 -26.98 7.63
N THR A 446 -8.79 -27.93 8.48
CA THR A 446 -9.24 -27.95 9.88
C THR A 446 -8.72 -26.74 10.66
N ILE A 447 -7.42 -26.44 10.53
CA ILE A 447 -6.80 -25.28 11.19
C ILE A 447 -7.44 -23.99 10.68
N ALA A 448 -7.73 -23.87 9.39
CA ALA A 448 -8.36 -22.70 8.82
C ALA A 448 -9.76 -22.45 9.40
N TRP A 449 -10.59 -23.49 9.57
CA TRP A 449 -11.91 -23.36 10.18
C TRP A 449 -11.85 -23.00 11.67
N ILE A 450 -10.99 -23.65 12.44
CA ILE A 450 -10.77 -23.30 13.85
C ILE A 450 -10.30 -21.83 13.96
N PHE A 451 -9.34 -21.44 13.11
CA PHE A 451 -8.80 -20.07 13.07
C PHE A 451 -9.89 -19.04 12.80
N VAL A 452 -10.65 -19.20 11.72
CA VAL A 452 -11.64 -18.18 11.32
C VAL A 452 -12.78 -18.08 12.33
N ILE A 453 -13.31 -19.21 12.82
CA ILE A 453 -14.39 -19.20 13.81
C ILE A 453 -13.93 -18.52 15.11
N PHE A 454 -12.75 -18.87 15.60
CA PHE A 454 -12.23 -18.29 16.84
C PHE A 454 -11.92 -16.80 16.68
N PHE A 455 -11.14 -16.41 15.66
CA PHE A 455 -10.72 -15.01 15.53
C PHE A 455 -11.84 -14.09 15.09
N VAL A 456 -12.72 -14.50 14.17
CA VAL A 456 -13.86 -13.67 13.75
C VAL A 456 -14.86 -13.51 14.89
N ALA A 457 -15.09 -14.54 15.72
CA ALA A 457 -15.92 -14.40 16.92
C ALA A 457 -15.29 -13.42 17.93
N LEU A 458 -14.00 -13.60 18.23
CA LEU A 458 -13.26 -12.72 19.15
C LEU A 458 -13.25 -11.26 18.65
N GLU A 459 -12.90 -11.04 17.39
CA GLU A 459 -12.88 -9.72 16.76
C GLU A 459 -14.27 -9.13 16.63
N GLY A 460 -15.30 -9.95 16.44
CA GLY A 460 -16.70 -9.56 16.46
C GLY A 460 -17.14 -8.98 17.81
N PHE A 461 -16.67 -9.54 18.93
CA PHE A 461 -16.89 -8.96 20.26
C PHE A 461 -16.20 -7.60 20.40
N PHE A 462 -14.96 -7.46 19.96
CA PHE A 462 -14.26 -6.17 19.98
C PHE A 462 -14.93 -5.15 19.06
N PHE A 463 -15.40 -5.55 17.89
CA PHE A 463 -16.15 -4.70 16.97
C PHE A 463 -17.45 -4.22 17.61
N GLY A 464 -18.22 -5.12 18.24
CA GLY A 464 -19.45 -4.77 18.98
C GLY A 464 -19.18 -3.76 20.10
N ALA A 465 -18.10 -3.98 20.87
CA ALA A 465 -17.67 -3.06 21.92
C ALA A 465 -17.23 -1.70 21.37
N SER A 466 -16.53 -1.67 20.23
CA SER A 466 -16.09 -0.43 19.56
C SER A 466 -17.28 0.32 18.93
N LEU A 467 -18.30 -0.42 18.46
CA LEU A 467 -19.50 0.16 17.85
C LEU A 467 -20.33 0.98 18.86
N THR A 468 -20.26 0.66 20.14
CA THR A 468 -20.93 1.47 21.18
C THR A 468 -20.37 2.89 21.27
N LYS A 469 -19.10 3.07 20.88
CA LYS A 469 -18.42 4.38 20.80
C LYS A 469 -18.69 5.12 19.48
N PHE A 470 -19.60 4.60 18.62
CA PHE A 470 -19.89 5.17 17.29
C PHE A 470 -20.24 6.64 17.37
N PHE A 471 -21.21 7.02 18.22
CA PHE A 471 -21.65 8.41 18.38
C PHE A 471 -20.63 9.31 19.10
N HIS A 472 -19.62 8.74 19.76
CA HIS A 472 -18.57 9.47 20.46
C HIS A 472 -17.31 9.72 19.61
N GLY A 473 -17.40 9.49 18.29
CA GLY A 473 -16.30 9.73 17.35
C GLY A 473 -16.13 8.63 16.29
N GLY A 474 -16.60 7.40 16.54
CA GLY A 474 -16.48 6.27 15.61
C GLY A 474 -17.11 6.50 14.24
N TYR A 475 -18.15 7.37 14.15
CA TYR A 475 -18.78 7.75 12.89
C TYR A 475 -17.78 8.36 11.88
N PHE A 476 -16.81 9.12 12.38
CA PHE A 476 -15.81 9.76 11.52
C PHE A 476 -14.97 8.72 10.78
N THR A 477 -14.53 7.69 11.48
CA THR A 477 -13.74 6.60 10.88
C THR A 477 -14.51 5.88 9.79
N ILE A 478 -15.79 5.56 10.04
CA ILE A 478 -16.61 4.91 9.02
C ILE A 478 -16.83 5.83 7.82
N LEU A 479 -17.02 7.13 8.05
CA LEU A 479 -17.14 8.11 6.97
C LEU A 479 -15.88 8.14 6.11
N MET A 480 -14.70 8.23 6.73
CA MET A 480 -13.42 8.26 6.01
C MET A 480 -13.15 6.95 5.28
N ALA A 481 -13.33 5.81 5.93
CA ALA A 481 -13.18 4.50 5.31
C ALA A 481 -14.17 4.31 4.14
N SER A 482 -15.42 4.76 4.29
CA SER A 482 -16.42 4.70 3.22
C SER A 482 -16.07 5.59 2.03
N LEU A 483 -15.53 6.79 2.28
CA LEU A 483 -15.05 7.69 1.23
C LEU A 483 -13.91 7.05 0.42
N ILE A 484 -12.91 6.50 1.12
CA ILE A 484 -11.77 5.82 0.49
C ILE A 484 -12.25 4.57 -0.26
N MET A 485 -13.11 3.76 0.36
CA MET A 485 -13.72 2.59 -0.29
C MET A 485 -14.53 2.98 -1.52
N GLY A 486 -15.29 4.09 -1.47
CA GLY A 486 -16.03 4.64 -2.60
C GLY A 486 -15.12 4.98 -3.78
N ILE A 487 -13.95 5.57 -3.51
CA ILE A 487 -12.92 5.84 -4.53
C ILE A 487 -12.41 4.51 -5.14
N MET A 488 -12.08 3.53 -4.29
CA MET A 488 -11.59 2.22 -4.74
C MET A 488 -12.62 1.46 -5.59
N VAL A 489 -13.86 1.38 -5.13
CA VAL A 489 -14.96 0.71 -5.85
C VAL A 489 -15.23 1.39 -7.19
N SER A 490 -15.24 2.72 -7.21
CA SER A 490 -15.48 3.50 -8.44
C SER A 490 -14.35 3.30 -9.45
N TRP A 491 -13.11 3.32 -8.98
CA TRP A 491 -11.94 3.06 -9.82
C TRP A 491 -11.94 1.64 -10.38
N TYR A 492 -12.16 0.64 -9.54
CA TYR A 492 -12.22 -0.77 -9.94
C TYR A 492 -13.33 -1.03 -10.94
N ASN A 493 -14.55 -0.56 -10.67
CA ASN A 493 -15.69 -0.74 -11.56
C ASN A 493 -15.45 -0.06 -12.90
N GLY A 494 -14.99 1.20 -12.91
CA GLY A 494 -14.66 1.92 -14.13
C GLY A 494 -13.56 1.22 -14.94
N THR A 495 -12.52 0.68 -14.28
CA THR A 495 -11.45 -0.08 -14.95
C THR A 495 -11.95 -1.41 -15.50
N SER A 496 -12.82 -2.10 -14.77
CA SER A 496 -13.42 -3.36 -15.20
C SER A 496 -14.29 -3.18 -16.44
N VAL A 497 -15.08 -2.09 -16.50
CA VAL A 497 -15.91 -1.74 -17.67
C VAL A 497 -15.02 -1.40 -18.87
N GLU A 498 -14.00 -0.55 -18.69
CA GLU A 498 -13.06 -0.22 -19.77
C GLU A 498 -12.36 -1.46 -20.33
N ARG A 499 -11.90 -2.38 -19.47
CA ARG A 499 -11.28 -3.64 -19.92
C ARG A 499 -12.23 -4.54 -20.68
N ARG A 500 -13.50 -4.61 -20.26
CA ARG A 500 -14.51 -5.41 -20.95
C ARG A 500 -14.83 -4.83 -22.34
N LEU A 501 -14.79 -3.51 -22.49
CA LEU A 501 -15.05 -2.81 -23.73
C LEU A 501 -13.82 -2.71 -24.64
N ALA A 502 -12.61 -2.95 -24.09
CA ALA A 502 -11.38 -2.94 -24.86
C ALA A 502 -11.38 -4.07 -25.90
N THR A 503 -11.08 -3.72 -27.15
CA THR A 503 -10.91 -4.67 -28.24
C THR A 503 -9.45 -4.73 -28.62
N LEU A 504 -8.86 -5.93 -28.57
CA LEU A 504 -7.49 -6.19 -28.98
C LEU A 504 -7.47 -6.71 -30.41
N LEU A 505 -6.59 -6.17 -31.24
CA LEU A 505 -6.42 -6.53 -32.64
C LEU A 505 -5.00 -7.07 -32.88
N PRO A 506 -4.84 -8.12 -33.72
CA PRO A 506 -3.51 -8.65 -34.03
C PRO A 506 -2.74 -7.64 -34.90
N ILE A 507 -1.59 -7.17 -34.39
CA ILE A 507 -0.79 -6.14 -35.05
C ILE A 507 -0.33 -6.55 -36.47
N ARG A 508 -0.01 -7.83 -36.66
CA ARG A 508 0.46 -8.38 -37.94
C ARG A 508 -0.52 -8.17 -39.07
N SER A 509 -1.83 -8.10 -38.78
CA SER A 509 -2.86 -7.87 -39.83
C SER A 509 -2.87 -6.43 -40.36
N TYR A 510 -2.23 -5.50 -39.65
CA TYR A 510 -2.24 -4.07 -39.98
C TYR A 510 -0.89 -3.55 -40.49
N LEU A 511 0.16 -4.40 -40.53
CA LEU A 511 1.49 -4.01 -40.99
C LEU A 511 1.44 -3.43 -42.42
N GLY A 512 0.69 -4.07 -43.35
CA GLY A 512 0.56 -3.59 -44.75
C GLY A 512 -0.17 -2.25 -44.85
N GLN A 513 -1.11 -1.94 -43.95
CA GLN A 513 -1.79 -0.64 -43.91
C GLN A 513 -0.88 0.46 -43.36
N LEU A 514 -0.11 0.14 -42.31
CA LEU A 514 0.86 1.06 -41.72
C LEU A 514 2.00 1.36 -42.70
N ASP A 515 2.44 0.38 -43.50
CA ASP A 515 3.45 0.58 -44.54
C ASP A 515 2.93 1.49 -45.69
N ARG A 516 1.71 1.29 -46.15
CA ARG A 516 1.08 2.18 -47.14
C ARG A 516 1.01 3.60 -46.60
N LEU A 517 0.54 3.80 -45.37
CA LEU A 517 0.45 5.13 -44.75
C LEU A 517 1.83 5.78 -44.58
N ARG A 518 2.86 5.01 -44.23
CA ARG A 518 4.24 5.50 -44.12
C ARG A 518 4.74 6.08 -45.43
N ASN A 519 4.41 5.44 -46.54
CA ASN A 519 4.88 5.80 -47.89
C ASN A 519 3.95 6.76 -48.61
N ASP A 520 2.79 7.10 -48.06
CA ASP A 520 1.81 8.00 -48.69
C ASP A 520 2.18 9.47 -48.45
N GLU A 521 2.79 10.10 -49.44
CA GLU A 521 3.24 11.48 -49.34
C GLU A 521 2.10 12.51 -49.41
N THR A 522 0.85 12.09 -49.65
CA THR A 522 -0.32 12.98 -49.58
C THR A 522 -0.62 13.44 -48.16
N TYR A 523 -0.14 12.68 -47.17
CA TYR A 523 -0.23 13.04 -45.74
C TYR A 523 1.06 13.66 -45.23
N GLU A 524 0.90 14.71 -44.44
CA GLU A 524 2.01 15.38 -43.77
C GLU A 524 2.72 14.46 -42.77
N LEU A 525 4.05 14.49 -42.73
CA LEU A 525 4.83 13.70 -41.79
C LEU A 525 4.66 14.25 -40.36
N VAL A 526 3.99 13.51 -39.49
CA VAL A 526 3.74 13.90 -38.08
C VAL A 526 5.04 13.91 -37.27
N SER A 527 5.89 12.91 -37.47
CA SER A 527 7.20 12.79 -36.85
C SER A 527 7.97 11.62 -37.47
N ASP A 528 9.28 11.54 -37.23
CA ASP A 528 10.04 10.35 -37.58
C ASP A 528 9.62 9.16 -36.71
N ASN A 529 9.50 9.39 -35.42
CA ASN A 529 9.12 8.39 -34.44
C ASN A 529 7.81 8.77 -33.75
N LEU A 530 6.73 8.08 -34.09
CA LEU A 530 5.42 8.25 -33.45
C LEU A 530 5.24 7.18 -32.37
N VAL A 531 5.05 7.61 -31.14
CA VAL A 531 5.08 6.75 -29.95
C VAL A 531 3.72 6.70 -29.28
N TYR A 532 3.22 5.49 -29.05
CA TYR A 532 2.02 5.20 -28.27
C TYR A 532 2.39 4.39 -27.02
N LEU A 533 1.87 4.80 -25.88
CA LEU A 533 1.96 3.99 -24.65
C LEU A 533 0.80 3.01 -24.60
N THR A 534 1.07 1.77 -24.23
CA THR A 534 0.08 0.70 -24.09
C THR A 534 0.35 -0.11 -22.83
N ASN A 535 -0.73 -0.61 -22.22
CA ASN A 535 -0.65 -1.48 -21.05
C ASN A 535 -0.75 -2.97 -21.41
N GLU A 536 -0.92 -3.30 -22.71
CA GLU A 536 -0.99 -4.68 -23.16
C GLU A 536 0.39 -5.33 -23.07
N THR A 537 0.49 -6.47 -22.42
CA THR A 537 1.74 -7.22 -22.26
C THR A 537 1.97 -8.21 -23.38
N ASN A 538 0.91 -8.65 -24.08
CA ASN A 538 1.04 -9.54 -25.21
C ASN A 538 1.50 -8.75 -26.44
N THR A 539 2.71 -9.04 -26.91
CA THR A 539 3.35 -8.35 -28.01
C THR A 539 2.60 -8.47 -29.34
N SER A 540 1.87 -9.58 -29.53
CA SER A 540 1.15 -9.87 -30.78
C SER A 540 -0.13 -9.03 -30.97
N TYR A 541 -0.64 -8.42 -29.91
CA TYR A 541 -1.91 -7.68 -29.92
C TYR A 541 -1.71 -6.21 -29.56
N LEU A 542 -2.58 -5.37 -30.11
CA LEU A 542 -2.61 -3.95 -29.86
C LEU A 542 -4.05 -3.48 -29.61
N ASP A 543 -4.21 -2.47 -28.75
CA ASP A 543 -5.50 -1.83 -28.53
C ASP A 543 -6.05 -1.26 -29.85
N ARG A 544 -7.31 -1.58 -30.20
CA ARG A 544 -8.02 -1.01 -31.36
C ARG A 544 -7.96 0.52 -31.38
N ASP A 545 -8.02 1.13 -30.19
CA ASP A 545 -8.00 2.58 -30.02
C ASP A 545 -6.74 3.22 -30.62
N ILE A 546 -5.59 2.55 -30.53
CA ILE A 546 -4.32 3.01 -31.10
C ILE A 546 -4.37 2.95 -32.62
N LEU A 547 -4.82 1.82 -33.18
CA LEU A 547 -4.95 1.67 -34.63
C LEU A 547 -5.98 2.65 -35.22
N TYR A 548 -7.11 2.86 -34.55
CA TYR A 548 -8.09 3.86 -34.91
C TYR A 548 -7.50 5.28 -34.91
N SER A 549 -6.69 5.62 -33.91
CA SER A 549 -5.98 6.90 -33.82
C SER A 549 -5.05 7.10 -35.05
N ILE A 550 -4.32 6.05 -35.43
CA ILE A 550 -3.33 6.13 -36.50
C ILE A 550 -3.98 6.14 -37.90
N LEU A 551 -4.99 5.28 -38.12
CA LEU A 551 -5.49 4.99 -39.46
C LEU A 551 -6.80 5.72 -39.80
N ASP A 552 -7.75 5.80 -38.87
CA ASP A 552 -9.13 6.21 -39.17
C ASP A 552 -9.44 7.64 -38.74
N LYS A 553 -9.02 8.06 -37.54
CA LYS A 553 -9.41 9.38 -37.03
C LYS A 553 -8.74 10.53 -37.80
N HIS A 554 -7.42 10.51 -37.84
CA HIS A 554 -6.57 11.36 -38.65
C HIS A 554 -5.36 10.54 -39.05
N PRO A 555 -5.23 10.12 -40.29
CA PRO A 555 -4.09 9.34 -40.72
C PRO A 555 -2.78 10.01 -40.33
N LYS A 556 -1.94 9.30 -39.53
CA LYS A 556 -0.72 9.84 -38.99
C LYS A 556 0.48 9.19 -39.63
N ARG A 557 0.98 9.83 -40.69
CA ARG A 557 2.20 9.40 -41.35
C ARG A 557 3.40 9.56 -40.44
N ALA A 558 4.15 8.48 -40.20
CA ALA A 558 5.40 8.47 -39.47
C ALA A 558 6.42 7.54 -40.14
N ARG A 559 7.71 7.79 -39.96
CA ARG A 559 8.74 6.89 -40.49
C ARG A 559 8.80 5.58 -39.72
N ALA A 560 8.58 5.66 -38.37
CA ALA A 560 8.51 4.51 -37.50
C ALA A 560 7.41 4.66 -36.44
N TYR A 561 6.70 3.56 -36.18
CA TYR A 561 5.63 3.45 -35.20
C TYR A 561 6.11 2.65 -34.02
N TRP A 562 6.01 3.23 -32.80
CA TRP A 562 6.50 2.65 -31.55
C TRP A 562 5.35 2.40 -30.59
N PHE A 563 5.18 1.14 -30.19
CA PHE A 563 4.19 0.73 -29.19
C PHE A 563 4.93 0.34 -27.92
N LEU A 564 4.91 1.23 -26.94
CA LEU A 564 5.74 1.17 -25.76
C LEU A 564 4.96 0.70 -24.54
N ASN A 565 5.44 -0.34 -23.88
CA ASN A 565 5.01 -0.77 -22.56
C ASN A 565 6.11 -0.45 -21.54
N VAL A 566 5.72 0.03 -20.36
CA VAL A 566 6.64 0.30 -19.25
C VAL A 566 6.22 -0.57 -18.06
N GLU A 567 7.06 -1.51 -17.70
CA GLU A 567 6.85 -2.41 -16.58
C GLU A 567 7.81 -2.07 -15.43
N VAL A 568 7.25 -1.79 -14.25
CA VAL A 568 8.04 -1.50 -13.06
C VAL A 568 8.33 -2.80 -12.34
N MET A 569 9.62 -3.17 -12.30
CA MET A 569 10.11 -4.40 -11.68
C MET A 569 10.28 -4.24 -10.18
N ASP A 570 10.17 -5.35 -9.46
CA ASP A 570 10.39 -5.40 -8.00
C ASP A 570 11.85 -5.21 -7.59
N GLU A 571 12.79 -5.34 -8.51
CA GLU A 571 14.21 -5.08 -8.29
C GLU A 571 14.51 -3.58 -8.41
N PRO A 572 15.38 -3.02 -7.55
CA PRO A 572 15.57 -1.56 -7.48
C PRO A 572 16.22 -0.96 -8.71
N HIS A 573 17.13 -1.67 -9.37
CA HIS A 573 18.00 -1.13 -10.42
C HIS A 573 17.87 -1.85 -11.76
N THR A 574 16.82 -2.65 -11.96
CA THR A 574 16.57 -3.27 -13.27
C THR A 574 16.47 -2.16 -14.33
N PHE A 575 17.27 -2.30 -15.37
CA PHE A 575 17.33 -1.35 -16.45
C PHE A 575 17.59 -2.10 -17.75
N SER A 576 16.51 -2.64 -18.33
CA SER A 576 16.58 -3.47 -19.53
C SER A 576 15.37 -3.22 -20.42
N TYR A 577 15.48 -3.59 -21.66
CA TYR A 577 14.39 -3.51 -22.63
C TYR A 577 14.37 -4.74 -23.55
N SER A 578 13.21 -5.02 -24.12
CA SER A 578 13.05 -5.96 -25.21
C SER A 578 12.31 -5.29 -26.36
N VAL A 579 12.66 -5.67 -27.59
CA VAL A 579 12.05 -5.15 -28.81
C VAL A 579 11.58 -6.30 -29.68
N GLU A 580 10.37 -6.17 -30.24
CA GLU A 580 9.84 -7.02 -31.29
C GLU A 580 9.61 -6.16 -32.54
N THR A 581 10.21 -6.53 -33.66
CA THR A 581 10.19 -5.77 -34.95
C THR A 581 9.15 -6.30 -35.93
N PHE A 582 8.54 -7.44 -35.67
CA PHE A 582 7.59 -8.14 -36.55
C PHE A 582 8.14 -8.45 -37.96
N GLY A 583 9.46 -8.37 -38.11
CA GLY A 583 10.12 -8.51 -39.40
C GLY A 583 10.04 -7.27 -40.29
N THR A 584 9.78 -6.10 -39.71
CA THR A 584 9.72 -4.80 -40.39
C THR A 584 10.77 -3.85 -39.84
N ASP A 585 11.09 -2.81 -40.59
CA ASP A 585 12.02 -1.73 -40.24
C ASP A 585 11.32 -0.45 -39.75
N PHE A 586 10.00 -0.52 -39.49
CA PHE A 586 9.19 0.65 -39.17
C PHE A 586 8.14 0.41 -38.06
N VAL A 587 7.89 -0.82 -37.62
CA VAL A 587 6.97 -1.13 -36.53
C VAL A 587 7.72 -1.82 -35.38
N PHE A 588 7.70 -1.20 -34.23
CA PHE A 588 8.45 -1.67 -33.07
C PHE A 588 7.54 -1.78 -31.85
N ARG A 589 7.56 -2.94 -31.21
CA ARG A 589 6.97 -3.15 -29.90
C ARG A 589 8.09 -3.19 -28.85
N VAL A 590 8.09 -2.22 -27.95
CA VAL A 590 9.14 -2.09 -26.93
C VAL A 590 8.57 -2.33 -25.55
N HIS A 591 9.22 -3.17 -24.78
CA HIS A 591 8.97 -3.33 -23.35
C HIS A 591 10.18 -2.78 -22.58
N LEU A 592 9.95 -1.78 -21.76
CA LEU A 592 10.94 -1.24 -20.83
C LEU A 592 10.73 -1.87 -19.47
N TYR A 593 11.72 -2.59 -18.96
CA TYR A 593 11.74 -3.17 -17.63
C TYR A 593 12.56 -2.25 -16.71
N LEU A 594 11.87 -1.48 -15.88
CA LEU A 594 12.48 -0.47 -15.04
C LEU A 594 12.36 -0.85 -13.56
N GLY A 595 13.46 -0.89 -12.84
CA GLY A 595 13.46 -1.06 -11.40
C GLY A 595 12.72 0.10 -10.70
N TYR A 596 12.12 -0.19 -9.54
CA TYR A 596 11.30 0.82 -8.84
C TYR A 596 12.05 2.10 -8.43
N LYS A 597 13.40 2.11 -8.43
CA LYS A 597 14.23 3.31 -8.19
C LYS A 597 14.64 4.03 -9.44
N VAL A 598 14.49 3.41 -10.59
CA VAL A 598 14.87 4.02 -11.85
C VAL A 598 13.86 5.13 -12.16
N ASN A 599 14.34 6.36 -12.29
CA ASN A 599 13.51 7.47 -12.69
C ASN A 599 12.89 7.21 -14.06
N GLN A 600 11.58 7.36 -14.16
CA GLN A 600 10.87 7.14 -15.42
C GLN A 600 11.15 8.30 -16.38
N ARG A 601 12.19 8.18 -17.18
CA ARG A 601 12.56 9.10 -18.25
C ARG A 601 12.37 8.41 -19.61
N VAL A 602 11.15 8.05 -19.90
CA VAL A 602 10.79 7.20 -21.03
C VAL A 602 11.34 7.74 -22.35
N ASN A 603 11.30 9.06 -22.59
CA ASN A 603 11.87 9.65 -23.81
C ASN A 603 13.38 9.39 -23.93
N ALA A 604 14.13 9.53 -22.84
CA ALA A 604 15.59 9.29 -22.87
C ALA A 604 15.90 7.80 -23.16
N TYR A 605 15.15 6.89 -22.55
CA TYR A 605 15.35 5.45 -22.72
C TYR A 605 14.95 5.00 -24.13
N LEU A 606 13.84 5.51 -24.67
CA LEU A 606 13.44 5.19 -26.03
C LEU A 606 14.45 5.73 -27.05
N ARG A 607 15.05 6.91 -26.81
CA ARG A 607 16.13 7.43 -27.67
C ARG A 607 17.35 6.51 -27.69
N GLN A 608 17.69 5.91 -26.55
CA GLN A 608 18.75 4.89 -26.48
C GLN A 608 18.36 3.67 -27.33
N VAL A 609 17.14 3.13 -27.14
CA VAL A 609 16.65 1.98 -27.92
C VAL A 609 16.73 2.26 -29.42
N VAL A 610 16.26 3.45 -29.87
CA VAL A 610 16.29 3.87 -31.26
C VAL A 610 17.73 3.96 -31.79
N SER A 611 18.66 4.48 -30.97
CA SER A 611 20.10 4.52 -31.30
C SER A 611 20.70 3.12 -31.47
N ASP A 612 20.36 2.21 -30.55
CA ASP A 612 20.85 0.83 -30.59
C ASP A 612 20.34 0.09 -31.83
N LEU A 613 19.05 0.25 -32.16
CA LEU A 613 18.44 -0.36 -33.36
C LEU A 613 18.94 0.25 -34.67
N SER A 614 19.27 1.55 -34.68
CA SER A 614 19.92 2.17 -35.84
C SER A 614 21.35 1.67 -36.03
N ALA A 615 22.07 1.44 -34.92
CA ALA A 615 23.43 0.90 -34.96
C ALA A 615 23.48 -0.59 -35.39
N SER A 616 22.44 -1.40 -35.01
CA SER A 616 22.32 -2.79 -35.44
C SER A 616 21.79 -2.94 -36.87
N GLY A 617 21.32 -1.85 -37.50
CA GLY A 617 20.76 -1.88 -38.85
C GLY A 617 19.30 -2.33 -38.93
N GLU A 618 18.63 -2.54 -37.80
CA GLU A 618 17.23 -2.91 -37.70
C GLU A 618 16.29 -1.71 -37.99
N LEU A 619 16.77 -0.49 -37.78
CA LEU A 619 16.08 0.76 -38.08
C LEU A 619 16.91 1.58 -39.06
N PRO A 620 16.34 2.05 -40.21
CA PRO A 620 17.05 2.94 -41.12
C PRO A 620 17.47 4.25 -40.45
N PRO A 621 18.63 4.84 -40.79
CA PRO A 621 19.08 6.11 -40.24
C PRO A 621 18.04 7.24 -40.47
N GLN A 622 17.72 7.96 -39.40
CA GLN A 622 16.72 9.04 -39.38
C GLN A 622 17.38 10.43 -39.40
N THR A 623 18.35 10.63 -40.23
CA THR A 623 19.11 11.89 -40.33
C THR A 623 18.27 13.00 -40.93
N HIS A 624 18.36 14.20 -40.32
CA HIS A 624 17.79 15.44 -40.88
C HIS A 624 18.88 16.33 -41.44
N GLU A 625 18.61 16.90 -42.61
CA GLU A 625 19.49 17.86 -43.25
C GLU A 625 19.62 19.16 -42.45
N TYR A 626 18.52 19.57 -41.83
CA TYR A 626 18.45 20.79 -41.01
C TYR A 626 18.57 20.45 -39.51
N SER A 627 19.73 20.77 -38.94
CA SER A 627 19.99 20.60 -37.53
C SER A 627 20.69 21.81 -36.94
N VAL A 628 20.26 22.22 -35.73
CA VAL A 628 20.97 23.24 -34.93
C VAL A 628 22.32 22.73 -34.48
N TYR A 629 22.54 21.43 -34.45
CA TYR A 629 23.79 20.78 -34.09
C TYR A 629 24.70 20.59 -35.28
N LYS A 630 25.99 20.84 -35.11
CA LYS A 630 27.00 20.71 -36.21
C LYS A 630 27.12 19.31 -36.78
N LYS A 631 26.70 18.28 -36.04
CA LYS A 631 26.61 16.91 -36.50
C LYS A 631 25.18 16.41 -36.23
N PRO A 632 24.37 16.20 -37.27
CA PRO A 632 23.07 15.56 -37.13
C PRO A 632 23.26 14.16 -36.57
N GLY A 633 22.56 13.82 -35.49
CA GLY A 633 22.56 12.47 -34.91
C GLY A 633 21.73 11.52 -35.81
N PRO A 634 21.92 10.20 -35.66
CA PRO A 634 21.16 9.18 -36.41
C PRO A 634 19.68 9.10 -35.96
N ILE A 635 19.27 9.88 -34.99
CA ILE A 635 17.94 9.79 -34.34
C ILE A 635 17.10 10.99 -34.80
N GLY A 636 15.91 10.68 -35.31
CA GLY A 636 14.93 11.69 -35.75
C GLY A 636 14.11 12.30 -34.61
N SER A 637 13.05 13.02 -35.00
CA SER A 637 12.09 13.62 -34.08
C SER A 637 11.21 12.58 -33.42
N PHE A 638 10.78 12.87 -32.13
CA PHE A 638 9.85 12.03 -31.40
C PHE A 638 8.58 12.79 -31.08
N ARG A 639 7.44 12.13 -31.26
CA ARG A 639 6.15 12.65 -30.85
C ARG A 639 5.35 11.57 -30.12
N PHE A 640 4.94 11.87 -28.90
CA PHE A 640 4.18 10.96 -28.04
C PHE A 640 2.70 11.26 -28.14
N CYS A 641 1.89 10.25 -28.49
CA CYS A 641 0.44 10.36 -28.53
C CYS A 641 -0.17 9.72 -27.27
N MET A 642 -0.89 10.53 -26.49
CA MET A 642 -1.60 10.12 -25.30
C MET A 642 -3.09 10.04 -25.57
N LEU A 643 -3.63 8.83 -25.61
CA LEU A 643 -5.04 8.61 -25.86
C LEU A 643 -5.88 8.90 -24.60
N ARG A 644 -6.91 9.72 -24.76
CA ARG A 644 -7.93 9.98 -23.74
C ARG A 644 -9.25 9.39 -24.23
N LYS A 645 -9.67 8.31 -23.59
CA LYS A 645 -10.95 7.67 -23.90
C LYS A 645 -12.10 8.55 -23.42
N MET A 646 -13.12 8.71 -24.23
CA MET A 646 -14.37 9.40 -23.90
C MET A 646 -15.55 8.49 -24.18
N LEU A 647 -16.54 8.49 -23.29
CA LEU A 647 -17.78 7.79 -23.53
C LEU A 647 -18.67 8.66 -24.42
N ALA A 648 -19.01 8.17 -25.61
CA ALA A 648 -19.93 8.86 -26.53
C ALA A 648 -21.35 8.86 -25.92
N PRO A 649 -22.16 9.92 -26.13
CA PRO A 649 -23.55 9.98 -25.67
C PRO A 649 -24.41 8.84 -26.20
N GLU A 650 -24.13 8.41 -27.45
CA GLU A 650 -24.85 7.36 -28.17
C GLU A 650 -24.42 5.95 -27.79
N SER A 651 -23.41 5.80 -26.91
CA SER A 651 -22.94 4.48 -26.48
C SER A 651 -24.05 3.70 -25.77
N ASP A 652 -24.27 2.45 -26.20
CA ASP A 652 -25.19 1.53 -25.56
C ASP A 652 -24.52 0.90 -24.31
N VAL A 653 -24.43 1.73 -23.26
CA VAL A 653 -23.84 1.38 -21.98
C VAL A 653 -24.85 1.69 -20.90
N ASP A 654 -25.07 0.74 -19.98
CA ASP A 654 -26.00 0.92 -18.88
C ASP A 654 -25.67 2.17 -18.05
N SER A 655 -26.70 2.80 -17.49
CA SER A 655 -26.58 4.04 -16.69
C SER A 655 -25.60 3.91 -15.51
N ARG A 656 -25.54 2.72 -14.89
CA ARG A 656 -24.61 2.41 -13.81
C ARG A 656 -23.16 2.37 -14.30
N GLU A 657 -22.92 1.76 -15.46
CA GLU A 657 -21.59 1.66 -16.06
C GLU A 657 -21.12 3.03 -16.56
N ARG A 658 -22.02 3.83 -17.12
CA ARG A 658 -21.77 5.22 -17.52
C ARG A 658 -21.32 6.06 -16.32
N SER A 659 -22.03 5.93 -15.19
CA SER A 659 -21.67 6.62 -13.94
C SER A 659 -20.32 6.17 -13.39
N ALA A 660 -20.01 4.87 -13.44
CA ALA A 660 -18.73 4.32 -12.99
C ALA A 660 -17.56 4.86 -13.82
N ILE A 661 -17.70 4.93 -15.15
CA ILE A 661 -16.68 5.49 -16.04
C ILE A 661 -16.52 7.00 -15.80
N ALA A 662 -17.63 7.75 -15.68
CA ALA A 662 -17.57 9.19 -15.42
C ALA A 662 -16.88 9.52 -14.11
N LEU A 663 -17.18 8.75 -13.06
CA LEU A 663 -16.56 8.92 -11.75
C LEU A 663 -15.07 8.55 -11.78
N LYS A 664 -14.69 7.45 -12.45
CA LYS A 664 -13.29 7.10 -12.70
C LYS A 664 -12.53 8.24 -13.39
N TYR A 665 -13.10 8.84 -14.43
CA TYR A 665 -12.46 9.95 -15.13
C TYR A 665 -12.35 11.21 -14.28
N THR A 666 -13.32 11.45 -13.41
CA THR A 666 -13.25 12.54 -12.43
C THR A 666 -12.11 12.29 -11.43
N ILE A 667 -12.02 11.10 -10.84
CA ILE A 667 -10.92 10.71 -9.95
C ILE A 667 -9.55 10.84 -10.65
N ARG A 668 -9.46 10.41 -11.92
CA ARG A 668 -8.24 10.50 -12.73
C ARG A 668 -7.72 11.92 -12.88
N ARG A 669 -8.60 12.94 -12.90
CA ARG A 669 -8.18 14.35 -13.00
C ARG A 669 -7.32 14.78 -11.81
N PHE A 670 -7.57 14.22 -10.63
CA PHE A 670 -6.81 14.51 -9.41
C PHE A 670 -5.51 13.69 -9.32
N ALA A 671 -5.42 12.53 -9.97
CA ALA A 671 -4.27 11.63 -9.89
C ALA A 671 -3.03 12.09 -10.71
N GLY A 672 -3.15 13.19 -11.47
CA GLY A 672 -2.09 13.71 -12.31
C GLY A 672 -2.15 13.20 -13.77
N SER A 673 -1.30 13.76 -14.65
CA SER A 673 -1.27 13.37 -16.06
C SER A 673 -0.32 12.19 -16.30
N PRO A 674 -0.66 11.25 -17.19
CA PRO A 674 0.23 10.17 -17.58
C PRO A 674 1.59 10.65 -18.12
N ALA A 675 1.63 11.78 -18.81
CA ALA A 675 2.89 12.37 -19.30
C ALA A 675 3.86 12.67 -18.14
N ARG A 676 3.33 13.10 -16.98
CA ARG A 676 4.14 13.35 -15.78
C ARG A 676 4.67 12.05 -15.17
N TRP A 677 3.87 10.99 -15.18
CA TRP A 677 4.31 9.71 -14.62
C TRP A 677 5.47 9.09 -15.40
N PHE A 678 5.50 9.30 -16.73
CA PHE A 678 6.52 8.75 -17.60
C PHE A 678 7.68 9.73 -17.90
N GLY A 679 7.73 10.88 -17.20
CA GLY A 679 8.80 11.87 -17.37
C GLY A 679 8.82 12.49 -18.77
N LEU A 680 7.65 12.68 -19.37
CA LEU A 680 7.47 13.21 -20.73
C LEU A 680 7.14 14.71 -20.75
N GLU A 681 7.24 15.42 -19.63
CA GLU A 681 6.85 16.84 -19.51
C GLU A 681 7.62 17.76 -20.46
N SER A 682 8.88 17.45 -20.72
CA SER A 682 9.74 18.18 -21.66
C SER A 682 9.73 17.64 -23.09
N SER A 683 8.89 16.62 -23.37
CA SER A 683 8.81 15.95 -24.67
C SER A 683 7.66 16.51 -25.49
N SER A 684 7.71 16.33 -26.83
CA SER A 684 6.58 16.65 -27.69
C SER A 684 5.45 15.64 -27.45
N VAL A 685 4.47 16.02 -26.62
CA VAL A 685 3.31 15.20 -26.27
C VAL A 685 2.04 15.89 -26.80
N PHE A 686 1.19 15.14 -27.48
CA PHE A 686 -0.15 15.59 -27.80
C PHE A 686 -1.19 14.61 -27.25
N TYR A 687 -2.35 15.15 -26.90
CA TYR A 687 -3.47 14.39 -26.37
C TYR A 687 -4.54 14.23 -27.42
N GLU A 688 -4.99 13.03 -27.63
CA GLU A 688 -6.06 12.73 -28.56
C GLU A 688 -7.24 12.10 -27.84
N TYR A 689 -8.44 12.64 -28.06
CA TYR A 689 -9.68 12.11 -27.51
C TYR A 689 -10.23 11.04 -28.46
N ILE A 690 -10.47 9.85 -27.95
CA ILE A 690 -11.01 8.73 -28.72
C ILE A 690 -12.30 8.26 -28.06
N PRO A 691 -13.35 8.01 -28.88
CA PRO A 691 -14.57 7.43 -28.35
C PRO A 691 -14.27 6.02 -27.81
N LEU A 692 -14.82 5.69 -26.64
CA LEU A 692 -14.82 4.32 -26.17
C LEU A 692 -15.73 3.52 -27.10
N PHE A 693 -15.16 2.59 -27.88
CA PHE A 693 -15.88 1.81 -28.87
C PHE A 693 -16.86 0.86 -28.18
N THR A 694 -18.13 1.23 -28.21
CA THR A 694 -19.26 0.43 -27.76
C THR A 694 -20.19 0.20 -28.95
N LYS A 695 -21.16 -0.70 -28.78
CA LYS A 695 -22.29 -0.72 -29.71
C LYS A 695 -23.01 0.62 -29.58
N PHE A 696 -23.25 1.27 -30.71
CA PHE A 696 -24.11 2.47 -30.73
C PHE A 696 -25.57 2.02 -30.68
N LYS A 697 -26.40 2.79 -29.98
CA LYS A 697 -27.86 2.66 -30.12
C LYS A 697 -28.22 2.92 -31.58
N GLU A 698 -29.12 2.15 -32.12
CA GLU A 698 -29.69 2.45 -33.41
C GLU A 698 -30.25 3.88 -33.36
N VAL A 699 -29.64 4.77 -34.12
CA VAL A 699 -30.14 6.15 -34.26
C VAL A 699 -31.05 6.12 -35.45
N ASP A 700 -32.26 6.65 -35.30
CA ASP A 700 -33.20 6.81 -36.38
C ASP A 700 -32.51 7.56 -37.52
N ARG A 701 -32.59 6.99 -38.74
CA ARG A 701 -31.96 7.58 -39.89
C ARG A 701 -32.69 8.87 -40.27
N MET A 702 -31.99 9.99 -40.30
CA MET A 702 -32.55 11.25 -40.78
C MET A 702 -33.02 11.12 -42.23
N THR A 703 -34.24 11.54 -42.51
CA THR A 703 -34.77 11.63 -43.85
C THR A 703 -34.38 12.97 -44.48
N ARG A 704 -33.85 12.91 -45.69
CA ARG A 704 -33.57 14.13 -46.46
C ARG A 704 -34.90 14.72 -46.92
N ILE A 705 -35.19 15.92 -46.53
CA ILE A 705 -36.33 16.70 -47.02
C ILE A 705 -35.86 17.71 -48.08
N ASP A 706 -36.75 18.08 -48.99
CA ASP A 706 -36.47 19.15 -49.95
C ASP A 706 -36.25 20.47 -49.17
N PRO A 707 -35.17 21.25 -49.49
CA PRO A 707 -34.91 22.54 -48.86
C PRO A 707 -36.09 23.53 -48.90
N ASN A 708 -37.02 23.36 -49.86
CA ASN A 708 -38.20 24.20 -50.00
C ASN A 708 -39.44 23.70 -49.22
N THR A 709 -39.38 22.51 -48.63
CA THR A 709 -40.45 21.97 -47.81
C THR A 709 -40.01 22.08 -46.32
N ARG A 710 -40.67 22.95 -45.57
CA ARG A 710 -40.54 22.94 -44.08
C ARG A 710 -41.26 21.71 -43.53
N PRO A 711 -40.66 21.01 -42.55
CA PRO A 711 -41.30 19.87 -41.92
C PRO A 711 -42.61 20.24 -41.19
#